data_633ae850d258ff9f5325db10a38c7b9f
#
_entry.id   633ae850d258ff9f5325db10a38c7b9f
#
_cell.length_a   1.000
_cell.length_b   1.000
_cell.length_c   1.000
_cell.angle_alpha   90.00
_cell.angle_beta   90.00
_cell.angle_gamma   90.00
#
_symmetry.space_group_name_H-M   'P 1'
#
loop_
_entity.id
_entity.type
_entity.pdbx_description
1 polymer ?
#
loop_
_entity_poly.entity_id
_entity_poly.type
_entity_poly.pdbx_seq_one_letter_code
_entity_poly.pdbx_strand_id
1 'polypeptide(L)'
;PQITLWQRPIVTVKIEGQLIEALLDTGADDTVLEDINLPGKWKPKMIGGIGGFIKVRQYDQILIEICGKKAVGTVLVGPTPVNIIGRNILTQIGCTLNFPISPIXTVPVALKPGMDGPKVKQWPLTEEKIKALMEICSEMEKEGKISKIGPENPYNTPVFAIKKKDSTKWRKLVDFRELNKRTQDFWEVQLGIPHPAGLKKKKSVTVLDXGDAYFSVPLDESFRKYTAFTIPSINNETPGIRYQYNVLPQGWKGSPAIFQCSMTKILEPFRAKNPDIVIYQYMDDLYVGSDLEIGQHRAKIEELRSHLLSWGFTTPDKKHQKEPPFLWMGYELHPDRWTVQPIELPEKDSWTVNDIQKLVGKLNWASQIYPGIKVKQLCRLLRGAKALTDVXPLTEEAELELAENREILKIPVHGVYYDPSKDLXAEVQKQGQDQWTYQIYQXPFKNLKTGKYARKRSAHTNDVRQLTEVVQKIATESIVIWGKTPKFRLPIQRETWXTWWMEYWQATWIPEWEFVNTPPLVKLWYQLEKDPIVGAETFYVDGAASRETKLGKAGYVTDRGRQKVVSLTETTNQKTELHAIQLALQDSGSEVNIVTDSQYALGIIQAQPDRSDSEVVNQIIEELIKKEKVYLSWVPAHKGIGGNEQVDKLVSSGIRKVLFLDGIDKAQEEHER
;
A
#
# COMPACT_ATOMS: atom_id res chain seq x y z
N PRO A 1 -35.14 -12.18 -22.20
CA PRO A 1 -35.09 -13.65 -22.18
C PRO A 1 -33.68 -14.13 -21.97
N GLN A 2 -33.55 -15.37 -21.54
CA GLN A 2 -32.25 -16.02 -21.48
C GLN A 2 -31.97 -16.72 -22.81
N ILE A 3 -30.86 -16.36 -23.46
CA ILE A 3 -30.46 -16.95 -24.72
C ILE A 3 -29.16 -17.70 -24.46
N THR A 4 -29.16 -19.01 -24.82
CA THR A 4 -27.96 -19.83 -24.65
C THR A 4 -27.18 -19.83 -25.97
N LEU A 5 -25.93 -20.28 -25.89
CA LEU A 5 -25.04 -20.14 -27.05
C LEU A 5 -24.73 -21.48 -27.72
N TRP A 6 -25.56 -22.50 -27.48
CA TRP A 6 -25.42 -23.75 -28.24
C TRP A 6 -25.62 -23.53 -29.71
N GLN A 7 -26.44 -22.55 -30.04
CA GLN A 7 -26.66 -22.11 -31.43
C GLN A 7 -26.38 -20.64 -31.51
N ARG A 8 -26.30 -20.13 -32.76
CA ARG A 8 -26.05 -18.70 -32.93
C ARG A 8 -27.18 -17.90 -32.33
N PRO A 9 -26.86 -16.81 -31.60
CA PRO A 9 -27.93 -16.01 -30.99
C PRO A 9 -28.58 -15.08 -32.00
N ILE A 10 -29.38 -15.64 -32.86
CA ILE A 10 -30.11 -14.90 -33.89
C ILE A 10 -31.50 -14.59 -33.35
N VAL A 11 -31.88 -13.33 -33.38
CA VAL A 11 -33.19 -12.90 -32.91
C VAL A 11 -33.90 -12.10 -33.97
N THR A 12 -35.22 -12.02 -33.88
CA THR A 12 -36.00 -11.17 -34.74
C THR A 12 -36.07 -9.78 -34.14
N VAL A 13 -35.67 -8.77 -34.88
CA VAL A 13 -35.69 -7.39 -34.41
C VAL A 13 -36.67 -6.60 -35.28
N LYS A 14 -37.30 -5.60 -34.62
CA LYS A 14 -38.24 -4.71 -35.32
C LYS A 14 -37.57 -3.36 -35.46
N ILE A 15 -37.37 -2.94 -36.71
CA ILE A 15 -36.72 -1.66 -37.02
C ILE A 15 -37.62 -0.89 -37.93
N GLU A 16 -38.13 0.24 -37.42
CA GLU A 16 -38.97 1.13 -38.25
C GLU A 16 -40.09 0.34 -38.94
N GLY A 17 -40.72 -0.56 -38.20
CA GLY A 17 -41.83 -1.35 -38.69
C GLY A 17 -41.47 -2.60 -39.46
N GLN A 18 -40.19 -2.82 -39.76
CA GLN A 18 -39.76 -4.00 -40.51
C GLN A 18 -39.22 -5.04 -39.52
N LEU A 19 -39.51 -6.32 -39.83
CA LEU A 19 -38.98 -7.44 -39.03
C LEU A 19 -37.83 -8.05 -39.80
N ILE A 20 -36.67 -8.15 -39.15
CA ILE A 20 -35.50 -8.79 -39.72
C ILE A 20 -34.85 -9.67 -38.67
N GLU A 21 -34.05 -10.61 -39.16
CA GLU A 21 -33.27 -11.44 -38.23
C GLU A 21 -31.85 -10.92 -38.16
N ALA A 22 -31.32 -10.88 -36.95
CA ALA A 22 -29.98 -10.37 -36.71
C ALA A 22 -29.29 -11.17 -35.64
N LEU A 23 -27.97 -11.19 -35.72
CA LEU A 23 -27.11 -11.87 -34.74
C LEU A 23 -26.72 -10.91 -33.64
N LEU A 24 -26.94 -11.32 -32.40
CA LEU A 24 -26.44 -10.54 -31.26
C LEU A 24 -24.94 -10.74 -31.17
N ASP A 25 -24.17 -9.68 -31.33
CA ASP A 25 -22.73 -9.80 -31.45
C ASP A 25 -22.04 -8.88 -30.42
N THR A 26 -21.68 -9.45 -29.30
CA THR A 26 -21.05 -8.66 -28.24
C THR A 26 -19.63 -8.21 -28.60
N GLY A 27 -19.04 -8.79 -29.64
CA GLY A 27 -17.73 -8.38 -30.10
C GLY A 27 -17.75 -7.24 -31.09
N ALA A 28 -18.93 -6.79 -31.50
CA ALA A 28 -19.06 -5.71 -32.48
C ALA A 28 -19.40 -4.40 -31.79
N ASP A 29 -18.70 -3.33 -32.15
CA ASP A 29 -19.01 -2.01 -31.62
C ASP A 29 -20.34 -1.51 -32.16
N ASP A 30 -20.59 -1.76 -33.43
CA ASP A 30 -21.67 -1.13 -34.16
C ASP A 30 -22.71 -2.14 -34.61
N THR A 31 -23.91 -1.63 -34.91
CA THR A 31 -25.01 -2.40 -35.47
C THR A 31 -25.00 -2.20 -36.95
N VAL A 32 -24.91 -3.30 -37.71
CA VAL A 32 -24.78 -3.24 -39.17
C VAL A 32 -25.82 -4.18 -39.81
N LEU A 33 -26.65 -3.63 -40.67
CA LEU A 33 -27.70 -4.39 -41.33
C LEU A 33 -27.52 -4.35 -42.84
N GLU A 34 -27.91 -5.42 -43.48
CA GLU A 34 -27.79 -5.53 -44.93
C GLU A 34 -29.04 -5.01 -45.59
N ASP A 35 -28.86 -4.11 -46.57
CA ASP A 35 -29.87 -3.70 -47.53
C ASP A 35 -31.27 -3.43 -46.96
N ILE A 36 -31.34 -2.74 -45.87
CA ILE A 36 -32.61 -2.32 -45.32
C ILE A 36 -32.85 -0.85 -45.67
N ASN A 37 -34.08 -0.49 -45.90
CA ASN A 37 -34.46 0.89 -46.16
C ASN A 37 -34.85 1.56 -44.85
N LEU A 38 -34.12 2.62 -44.49
CA LEU A 38 -34.41 3.37 -43.30
C LEU A 38 -34.75 4.81 -43.64
N PRO A 39 -35.69 5.43 -42.90
CA PRO A 39 -36.04 6.82 -43.17
C PRO A 39 -34.99 7.76 -42.64
N GLY A 40 -34.95 8.95 -43.22
CA GLY A 40 -34.13 10.02 -42.71
C GLY A 40 -32.80 10.17 -43.41
N LYS A 41 -32.05 11.10 -42.90
CA LYS A 41 -30.73 11.41 -43.45
C LYS A 41 -29.71 10.41 -43.04
N TRP A 42 -28.72 10.23 -43.88
CA TRP A 42 -27.61 9.35 -43.58
C TRP A 42 -26.32 9.98 -44.07
N LYS A 43 -25.22 9.49 -43.58
CA LYS A 43 -23.90 9.93 -44.03
C LYS A 43 -23.03 8.71 -44.32
N PRO A 44 -22.10 8.82 -45.27
CA PRO A 44 -21.25 7.67 -45.57
C PRO A 44 -20.24 7.44 -44.48
N LYS A 45 -19.90 6.16 -44.33
CA LYS A 45 -18.89 5.76 -43.33
C LYS A 45 -18.19 4.51 -43.84
N MET A 46 -16.92 4.38 -43.46
CA MET A 46 -16.18 3.14 -43.71
C MET A 46 -16.00 2.42 -42.38
N ILE A 47 -16.34 1.16 -42.35
CA ILE A 47 -16.11 0.35 -41.15
C ILE A 47 -15.28 -0.87 -41.51
N GLY A 48 -14.48 -1.32 -40.55
CA GLY A 48 -13.55 -2.41 -40.74
C GLY A 48 -13.86 -3.61 -39.92
N GLY A 49 -13.58 -4.78 -40.46
CA GLY A 49 -13.66 -6.05 -39.75
C GLY A 49 -12.58 -6.95 -40.28
N ILE A 50 -12.68 -8.24 -39.91
CA ILE A 50 -11.64 -9.19 -40.31
C ILE A 50 -11.48 -9.28 -41.79
N GLY A 51 -12.57 -9.18 -42.55
CA GLY A 51 -12.53 -9.26 -44.01
C GLY A 51 -12.14 -8.02 -44.73
N GLY A 52 -11.79 -6.94 -44.05
CA GLY A 52 -11.46 -5.66 -44.66
C GLY A 52 -12.49 -4.61 -44.36
N PHE A 53 -12.46 -3.53 -45.13
CA PHE A 53 -13.37 -2.41 -44.91
C PHE A 53 -14.55 -2.46 -45.88
N ILE A 54 -15.71 -2.05 -45.37
CA ILE A 54 -16.88 -1.89 -46.23
C ILE A 54 -17.43 -0.48 -46.04
N LYS A 55 -18.11 -0.01 -47.10
CA LYS A 55 -18.74 1.29 -47.10
C LYS A 55 -20.20 1.13 -46.69
N VAL A 56 -20.62 1.92 -45.73
CA VAL A 56 -21.96 1.81 -45.16
C VAL A 56 -22.61 3.19 -45.12
N ARG A 57 -23.94 3.19 -44.95
CA ARG A 57 -24.70 4.40 -44.70
C ARG A 57 -25.02 4.45 -43.25
N GLN A 58 -24.67 5.55 -42.60
CA GLN A 58 -24.88 5.71 -41.15
C GLN A 58 -26.19 6.47 -40.92
N TYR A 59 -27.13 5.82 -40.25
CA TYR A 59 -28.38 6.42 -39.83
C TYR A 59 -28.35 6.58 -38.31
N ASP A 60 -28.63 7.79 -37.84
CA ASP A 60 -28.63 8.04 -36.42
C ASP A 60 -30.03 8.03 -35.84
N GLN A 61 -30.15 7.74 -34.56
CA GLN A 61 -31.40 7.79 -33.80
C GLN A 61 -32.50 6.94 -34.44
N ILE A 62 -32.18 5.69 -34.70
CA ILE A 62 -33.15 4.75 -35.27
C ILE A 62 -33.74 3.94 -34.13
N LEU A 63 -35.07 3.83 -34.12
CA LEU A 63 -35.76 3.02 -33.10
C LEU A 63 -35.67 1.56 -33.48
N ILE A 64 -35.25 0.75 -32.55
CA ILE A 64 -35.13 -0.68 -32.77
C ILE A 64 -35.72 -1.38 -31.54
N GLU A 65 -36.45 -2.45 -31.76
CA GLU A 65 -37.05 -3.23 -30.67
C GLU A 65 -36.55 -4.65 -30.75
N ILE A 66 -36.00 -5.14 -29.65
CA ILE A 66 -35.43 -6.47 -29.54
C ILE A 66 -35.94 -7.14 -28.28
N CYS A 67 -36.60 -8.30 -28.45
CA CYS A 67 -37.09 -9.06 -27.30
C CYS A 67 -37.95 -8.21 -26.35
N GLY A 68 -38.77 -7.36 -26.93
CA GLY A 68 -39.67 -6.52 -26.16
C GLY A 68 -39.07 -5.28 -25.58
N LYS A 69 -37.78 -5.04 -25.84
CA LYS A 69 -37.11 -3.86 -25.30
C LYS A 69 -36.74 -2.91 -26.43
N LYS A 70 -36.93 -1.63 -26.16
CA LYS A 70 -36.72 -0.60 -27.16
C LYS A 70 -35.41 0.12 -26.96
N ALA A 71 -34.73 0.43 -28.05
CA ALA A 71 -33.52 1.20 -28.07
C ALA A 71 -33.56 2.20 -29.20
N VAL A 72 -32.82 3.29 -29.06
CA VAL A 72 -32.65 4.29 -30.08
C VAL A 72 -31.17 4.50 -30.29
N GLY A 73 -30.69 4.25 -31.49
CA GLY A 73 -29.26 4.38 -31.73
C GLY A 73 -28.91 4.38 -33.18
N THR A 74 -27.62 4.38 -33.43
CA THR A 74 -27.07 4.41 -34.78
C THR A 74 -27.16 3.04 -35.41
N VAL A 75 -27.63 3.00 -36.65
CA VAL A 75 -27.68 1.78 -37.42
C VAL A 75 -26.91 2.04 -38.72
N LEU A 76 -25.99 1.13 -39.05
CA LEU A 76 -25.22 1.20 -40.29
C LEU A 76 -25.81 0.22 -41.26
N VAL A 77 -25.94 0.65 -42.51
CA VAL A 77 -26.54 -0.18 -43.57
C VAL A 77 -25.50 -0.36 -44.66
N GLY A 78 -25.21 -1.61 -45.00
CA GLY A 78 -24.23 -1.90 -46.04
C GLY A 78 -24.08 -3.39 -46.27
N PRO A 79 -23.13 -3.78 -47.12
CA PRO A 79 -22.99 -5.18 -47.55
C PRO A 79 -22.30 -6.04 -46.48
N THR A 80 -22.96 -6.25 -45.37
CA THR A 80 -22.48 -7.15 -44.34
C THR A 80 -22.95 -8.58 -44.66
N PRO A 81 -22.12 -9.59 -44.40
CA PRO A 81 -22.56 -10.97 -44.65
C PRO A 81 -23.65 -11.43 -43.68
N VAL A 82 -23.79 -10.79 -42.53
CA VAL A 82 -24.84 -11.13 -41.60
C VAL A 82 -25.27 -9.86 -40.87
N ASN A 83 -26.57 -9.76 -40.61
CA ASN A 83 -27.08 -8.64 -39.82
C ASN A 83 -26.58 -8.76 -38.40
N ILE A 84 -26.00 -7.69 -37.87
CA ILE A 84 -25.32 -7.71 -36.56
C ILE A 84 -25.90 -6.62 -35.68
N ILE A 85 -26.29 -7.01 -34.45
CA ILE A 85 -26.63 -6.04 -33.40
C ILE A 85 -25.40 -5.92 -32.52
N GLY A 86 -24.80 -4.74 -32.51
CA GLY A 86 -23.58 -4.49 -31.75
C GLY A 86 -23.80 -3.88 -30.39
N ARG A 87 -22.70 -3.57 -29.70
CA ARG A 87 -22.78 -3.10 -28.32
C ARG A 87 -23.52 -1.78 -28.16
N ASN A 88 -23.55 -0.95 -29.22
CA ASN A 88 -24.26 0.31 -29.08
C ASN A 88 -25.75 0.13 -28.79
N ILE A 89 -26.34 -0.97 -29.29
CA ILE A 89 -27.74 -1.29 -29.03
C ILE A 89 -27.88 -2.27 -27.88
N LEU A 90 -26.95 -3.25 -27.77
CA LEU A 90 -27.04 -4.27 -26.72
C LEU A 90 -27.02 -3.65 -25.34
N THR A 91 -26.20 -2.61 -25.14
CA THR A 91 -26.18 -1.95 -23.86
C THR A 91 -27.51 -1.32 -23.49
N GLN A 92 -28.17 -0.73 -24.46
CA GLN A 92 -29.44 -0.07 -24.22
C GLN A 92 -30.55 -1.05 -23.83
N ILE A 93 -30.54 -2.25 -24.38
CA ILE A 93 -31.57 -3.23 -24.02
C ILE A 93 -31.19 -4.05 -22.79
N GLY A 94 -30.04 -3.73 -22.17
CA GLY A 94 -29.65 -4.40 -20.92
C GLY A 94 -29.07 -5.78 -21.15
N CYS A 95 -28.45 -6.02 -22.31
CA CYS A 95 -27.83 -7.32 -22.58
C CYS A 95 -26.62 -7.52 -21.69
N THR A 96 -26.50 -8.69 -21.08
CA THR A 96 -25.36 -9.04 -20.25
C THR A 96 -24.84 -10.41 -20.65
N LEU A 97 -23.56 -10.63 -20.40
CA LEU A 97 -22.96 -11.95 -20.49
C LEU A 97 -22.88 -12.52 -19.07
N ASN A 98 -23.43 -13.70 -18.88
CA ASN A 98 -23.47 -14.32 -17.58
C ASN A 98 -22.70 -15.61 -17.60
N PHE A 99 -21.76 -15.72 -16.69
CA PHE A 99 -20.97 -16.94 -16.51
C PHE A 99 -21.37 -17.52 -15.17
N PRO A 100 -22.40 -18.35 -15.13
CA PRO A 100 -22.87 -18.85 -13.84
C PRO A 100 -21.76 -19.61 -13.13
N ILE A 101 -21.61 -19.30 -11.86
CA ILE A 101 -20.67 -20.02 -11.03
C ILE A 101 -21.16 -21.46 -10.99
N SER A 102 -20.26 -22.40 -11.30
CA SER A 102 -20.59 -23.81 -11.14
C SER A 102 -21.08 -24.00 -9.71
N PRO A 103 -22.12 -24.81 -9.47
CA PRO A 103 -22.60 -25.00 -8.11
C PRO A 103 -21.51 -25.65 -7.28
N ILE A 104 -20.80 -24.83 -6.54
CA ILE A 104 -19.79 -25.30 -5.62
C ILE A 104 -20.39 -25.19 -4.24
N UNK A 105 -20.46 -26.03 -3.57
CA UNK A 105 -20.89 -26.00 -2.42
C UNK A 105 -20.08 -25.15 -1.73
N THR A 106 -20.62 -24.55 -1.04
CA THR A 106 -19.87 -23.73 -0.12
C THR A 106 -19.35 -24.59 1.02
N VAL A 107 -18.18 -24.24 1.47
CA VAL A 107 -17.61 -24.96 2.61
C VAL A 107 -18.24 -24.37 3.87
N PRO A 108 -18.85 -25.21 4.72
CA PRO A 108 -19.43 -24.70 5.96
C PRO A 108 -18.37 -24.08 6.85
N VAL A 109 -18.66 -22.91 7.40
CA VAL A 109 -17.73 -22.19 8.25
C VAL A 109 -18.47 -21.79 9.52
N ALA A 110 -17.75 -21.83 10.64
CA ALA A 110 -18.33 -21.42 11.93
C ALA A 110 -17.34 -20.60 12.72
N LEU A 111 -17.88 -19.81 13.61
CA LEU A 111 -17.03 -19.14 14.60
C LEU A 111 -16.56 -20.17 15.63
N LYS A 112 -15.51 -19.85 16.34
CA LYS A 112 -15.06 -20.71 17.44
C LYS A 112 -16.18 -20.84 18.47
N PRO A 113 -16.27 -22.00 19.15
CA PRO A 113 -17.34 -22.19 20.11
C PRO A 113 -17.39 -21.07 21.16
N GLY A 114 -18.60 -20.60 21.42
CA GLY A 114 -18.80 -19.56 22.43
C GLY A 114 -18.49 -18.16 22.01
N MET A 115 -18.06 -17.96 20.75
CA MET A 115 -17.71 -16.62 20.28
C MET A 115 -18.78 -16.07 19.36
N ASP A 116 -19.01 -14.76 19.45
CA ASP A 116 -19.87 -14.05 18.53
C ASP A 116 -19.01 -13.36 17.46
N GLY A 117 -19.67 -12.73 16.48
CA GLY A 117 -18.96 -12.04 15.41
C GLY A 117 -18.31 -10.75 15.87
N PRO A 118 -17.49 -10.15 15.01
CA PRO A 118 -16.75 -8.94 15.39
C PRO A 118 -17.67 -7.72 15.42
N LYS A 119 -17.40 -6.84 16.36
CA LYS A 119 -18.13 -5.58 16.49
C LYS A 119 -17.11 -4.46 16.69
N VAL A 120 -16.30 -4.21 15.69
CA VAL A 120 -15.17 -3.28 15.78
C VAL A 120 -15.56 -1.99 15.09
N LYS A 121 -15.34 -0.88 15.79
CA LYS A 121 -15.77 0.42 15.31
C LYS A 121 -14.94 0.86 14.10
N GLN A 122 -15.60 1.47 13.12
CA GLN A 122 -14.94 2.00 11.93
C GLN A 122 -14.26 3.32 12.27
N TRP A 123 -12.99 3.46 11.91
CA TRP A 123 -12.27 4.71 12.05
C TRP A 123 -12.80 5.75 11.09
N PRO A 124 -12.77 7.03 11.46
CA PRO A 124 -13.05 8.08 10.49
C PRO A 124 -12.00 8.06 9.38
N LEU A 125 -12.44 8.36 8.17
CA LEU A 125 -11.56 8.37 7.01
C LEU A 125 -11.64 9.72 6.32
N THR A 126 -10.58 10.08 5.61
CA THR A 126 -10.60 11.32 4.82
C THR A 126 -11.60 11.20 3.67
N GLU A 127 -12.03 12.36 3.17
CA GLU A 127 -12.97 12.37 2.06
C GLU A 127 -12.42 11.63 0.85
N GLU A 128 -11.14 11.80 0.57
CA GLU A 128 -10.49 11.14 -0.56
C GLU A 128 -10.58 9.63 -0.45
N LYS A 129 -10.32 9.10 0.76
CA LYS A 129 -10.37 7.65 0.98
C LYS A 129 -11.80 7.13 0.92
N ILE A 130 -12.76 7.90 1.46
CA ILE A 130 -14.16 7.50 1.38
C ILE A 130 -14.61 7.41 -0.07
N LYS A 131 -14.24 8.39 -0.89
CA LYS A 131 -14.59 8.35 -2.31
C LYS A 131 -14.00 7.14 -3.00
N ALA A 132 -12.72 6.83 -2.69
CA ALA A 132 -12.07 5.68 -3.28
C ALA A 132 -12.80 4.40 -2.91
N LEU A 133 -13.15 4.25 -1.63
CA LEU A 133 -13.85 3.06 -1.18
C LEU A 133 -15.23 2.96 -1.80
N MET A 134 -15.93 4.08 -1.97
CA MET A 134 -17.24 4.05 -2.60
C MET A 134 -17.16 3.54 -4.03
N GLU A 135 -16.14 3.97 -4.78
CA GLU A 135 -15.94 3.48 -6.13
C GLU A 135 -15.63 1.99 -6.16
N ILE A 136 -14.72 1.57 -5.29
CA ILE A 136 -14.32 0.17 -5.25
C ILE A 136 -15.50 -0.71 -4.86
N CYS A 137 -16.25 -0.32 -3.85
CA CYS A 137 -17.35 -1.14 -3.37
C CYS A 137 -18.53 -1.13 -4.35
N SER A 138 -18.76 -0.02 -5.03
CA SER A 138 -19.79 0.01 -6.06
C SER A 138 -19.50 -1.01 -7.15
N GLU A 139 -18.23 -1.08 -7.56
CA GLU A 139 -17.83 -2.05 -8.58
C GLU A 139 -17.95 -3.47 -8.05
N MET A 140 -17.53 -3.70 -6.80
CA MET A 140 -17.64 -5.02 -6.22
C MET A 140 -19.09 -5.48 -6.10
N GLU A 141 -19.98 -4.54 -5.75
CA GLU A 141 -21.40 -4.85 -5.64
C GLU A 141 -21.97 -5.24 -7.00
N LYS A 142 -21.58 -4.51 -8.05
CA LYS A 142 -22.03 -4.84 -9.41
C LYS A 142 -21.60 -6.23 -9.83
N GLU A 143 -20.42 -6.63 -9.36
CA GLU A 143 -19.87 -7.94 -9.70
C GLU A 143 -20.39 -9.06 -8.80
N GLY A 144 -21.25 -8.74 -7.84
CA GLY A 144 -21.82 -9.74 -6.94
C GLY A 144 -20.93 -10.18 -5.80
N LYS A 145 -19.81 -9.51 -5.61
CA LYS A 145 -18.86 -9.89 -4.56
C LYS A 145 -19.35 -9.47 -3.18
N ILE A 146 -20.05 -8.35 -3.10
CA ILE A 146 -20.62 -7.86 -1.85
C ILE A 146 -22.06 -7.43 -2.08
N SER A 147 -22.82 -7.36 -1.01
CA SER A 147 -24.21 -6.91 -1.06
C SER A 147 -24.45 -5.92 0.06
N LYS A 148 -25.32 -4.92 -0.20
CA LYS A 148 -25.71 -4.00 0.84
C LYS A 148 -26.54 -4.71 1.88
N ILE A 149 -26.39 -4.29 3.14
CA ILE A 149 -27.13 -4.87 4.25
C ILE A 149 -27.77 -3.75 5.06
N GLY A 150 -28.77 -4.14 5.86
CA GLY A 150 -29.50 -3.19 6.66
C GLY A 150 -28.93 -3.07 8.06
N PRO A 151 -29.60 -2.23 8.88
CA PRO A 151 -29.12 -1.98 10.24
C PRO A 151 -29.35 -3.13 11.21
N GLU A 152 -30.07 -4.15 10.81
CA GLU A 152 -30.34 -5.30 11.68
C GLU A 152 -29.08 -6.13 11.93
N ASN A 153 -28.05 -6.01 11.08
CA ASN A 153 -26.79 -6.74 11.26
C ASN A 153 -25.95 -5.99 12.30
N PRO A 154 -25.63 -6.62 13.45
CA PRO A 154 -24.89 -5.88 14.49
C PRO A 154 -23.37 -5.94 14.33
N TYR A 155 -22.86 -6.65 13.34
CA TYR A 155 -21.42 -6.89 13.24
C TYR A 155 -20.74 -5.82 12.41
N ASN A 156 -19.45 -5.63 12.66
CA ASN A 156 -18.67 -4.70 11.85
C ASN A 156 -17.19 -5.00 11.95
N THR A 157 -16.52 -4.84 10.80
CA THR A 157 -15.08 -4.94 10.68
C THR A 157 -14.57 -3.67 10.02
N PRO A 158 -13.47 -3.08 10.52
CA PRO A 158 -12.99 -1.83 9.93
C PRO A 158 -12.45 -2.01 8.52
N VAL A 159 -12.59 -0.96 7.72
CA VAL A 159 -12.08 -0.95 6.36
C VAL A 159 -11.22 0.29 6.16
N PHE A 160 -10.18 0.15 5.37
CA PHE A 160 -9.24 1.21 5.06
C PHE A 160 -8.97 1.27 3.57
N ALA A 161 -8.49 2.41 3.11
CA ALA A 161 -8.00 2.53 1.75
C ALA A 161 -6.51 2.82 1.83
N ILE A 162 -5.72 2.01 1.13
CA ILE A 162 -4.28 2.23 1.05
C ILE A 162 -3.90 2.46 -0.40
N LYS A 163 -2.78 3.12 -0.60
CA LYS A 163 -2.33 3.44 -1.94
C LYS A 163 -1.02 2.71 -2.18
N LYS A 164 -0.98 1.96 -3.24
CA LYS A 164 0.25 1.26 -3.58
C LYS A 164 1.31 2.26 -3.97
N LYS A 165 2.55 1.96 -3.63
CA LYS A 165 3.66 2.83 -3.97
C LYS A 165 3.76 3.00 -5.48
N ASP A 166 4.04 4.22 -5.92
CA ASP A 166 4.16 4.56 -7.34
C ASP A 166 2.86 4.34 -8.12
N SER A 167 1.72 4.37 -7.45
CA SER A 167 0.45 4.18 -8.10
C SER A 167 -0.52 5.26 -7.65
N THR A 168 -1.38 5.67 -8.56
CA THR A 168 -2.52 6.52 -8.24
C THR A 168 -3.74 5.72 -7.84
N LYS A 169 -3.63 4.40 -7.87
CA LYS A 169 -4.76 3.51 -7.66
C LYS A 169 -4.89 3.14 -6.20
N TRP A 170 -6.09 3.29 -5.67
CA TRP A 170 -6.39 2.91 -4.29
C TRP A 170 -6.68 1.42 -4.20
N ARG A 171 -6.32 0.84 -3.07
CA ARG A 171 -6.65 -0.54 -2.74
C ARG A 171 -7.44 -0.57 -1.44
N LYS A 172 -8.51 -1.38 -1.43
CA LYS A 172 -9.29 -1.60 -0.23
C LYS A 172 -8.57 -2.60 0.67
N LEU A 173 -8.47 -2.29 1.96
CA LEU A 173 -7.89 -3.17 2.96
C LEU A 173 -8.90 -3.35 4.07
N VAL A 174 -9.34 -4.58 4.29
CA VAL A 174 -10.28 -4.87 5.37
C VAL A 174 -9.50 -5.46 6.52
N ASP A 175 -9.69 -4.89 7.71
CA ASP A 175 -8.97 -5.34 8.90
C ASP A 175 -9.73 -6.48 9.55
N PHE A 176 -9.52 -7.68 9.04
CA PHE A 176 -10.20 -8.87 9.54
C PHE A 176 -9.51 -9.50 10.75
N ARG A 177 -8.61 -8.77 11.43
CA ARG A 177 -7.90 -9.38 12.57
C ARG A 177 -8.85 -9.93 13.62
N GLU A 178 -9.92 -9.17 13.94
CA GLU A 178 -10.84 -9.65 14.97
C GLU A 178 -11.66 -10.84 14.47
N LEU A 179 -12.16 -10.80 13.24
CA LEU A 179 -12.86 -11.95 12.69
C LEU A 179 -11.93 -13.16 12.59
N ASN A 180 -10.68 -12.92 12.21
CA ASN A 180 -9.72 -14.03 12.11
C ASN A 180 -9.52 -14.71 13.46
N LYS A 181 -9.47 -13.94 14.56
CA LYS A 181 -9.36 -14.54 15.88
C LYS A 181 -10.57 -15.39 16.25
N ARG A 182 -11.73 -15.01 15.75
CA ARG A 182 -13.01 -15.63 16.13
C ARG A 182 -13.45 -16.72 15.18
N THR A 183 -12.75 -16.93 14.05
CA THR A 183 -13.09 -17.95 13.08
C THR A 183 -12.49 -19.28 13.51
N GLN A 184 -13.20 -20.36 13.21
CA GLN A 184 -12.71 -21.70 13.52
C GLN A 184 -11.30 -21.89 12.99
N ASP A 185 -10.52 -22.72 13.67
CA ASP A 185 -9.15 -22.96 13.27
C ASP A 185 -9.10 -23.86 12.05
N PHE A 186 -8.46 -23.40 10.99
CA PHE A 186 -8.34 -24.14 9.75
C PHE A 186 -7.03 -24.91 9.65
N TRP A 187 -6.17 -24.84 10.67
CA TRP A 187 -4.93 -25.60 10.62
C TRP A 187 -5.13 -27.08 10.98
N GLU A 188 -6.33 -27.44 11.33
CA GLU A 188 -6.62 -28.86 11.54
C GLU A 188 -6.34 -29.62 10.26
N VAL A 189 -6.15 -30.92 10.42
CA VAL A 189 -5.56 -31.80 9.41
C VAL A 189 -6.09 -31.56 7.99
N GLN A 190 -7.37 -31.28 7.86
CA GLN A 190 -8.01 -31.25 6.55
C GLN A 190 -7.89 -29.89 5.84
N LEU A 191 -7.78 -28.80 6.59
CA LEU A 191 -7.79 -27.49 5.99
C LEU A 191 -6.56 -26.65 6.34
N GLY A 192 -5.61 -27.18 7.08
CA GLY A 192 -4.37 -26.47 7.37
C GLY A 192 -3.46 -26.39 6.17
N ILE A 193 -2.72 -25.32 6.07
CA ILE A 193 -1.75 -25.12 5.00
C ILE A 193 -0.36 -25.34 5.59
N PRO A 194 0.33 -26.42 5.20
CA PRO A 194 1.65 -26.69 5.79
C PRO A 194 2.67 -25.69 5.32
N HIS A 195 3.54 -25.28 6.23
CA HIS A 195 4.60 -24.34 5.92
C HIS A 195 5.86 -25.12 5.52
N PRO A 196 6.37 -24.91 4.30
CA PRO A 196 7.54 -25.67 3.85
C PRO A 196 8.81 -25.13 4.49
N ALA A 197 9.56 -26.03 5.14
CA ALA A 197 10.79 -25.64 5.81
C ALA A 197 11.86 -25.15 4.84
N GLY A 198 11.77 -25.55 3.58
CA GLY A 198 12.78 -25.16 2.60
C GLY A 198 12.67 -23.74 2.08
N LEU A 199 11.55 -23.07 2.33
CA LEU A 199 11.37 -21.72 1.77
C LEU A 199 12.42 -20.75 2.30
N LYS A 200 12.74 -20.84 3.58
CA LYS A 200 13.70 -19.90 4.18
C LYS A 200 15.13 -20.11 3.71
N LYS A 201 15.40 -21.23 3.02
CA LYS A 201 16.75 -21.54 2.54
C LYS A 201 16.98 -21.16 1.09
N LYS A 202 15.95 -20.65 0.41
CA LYS A 202 16.05 -20.37 -1.01
C LYS A 202 16.84 -19.12 -1.29
N LYS A 203 17.47 -19.08 -2.46
CA LYS A 203 18.23 -17.91 -2.88
C LYS A 203 17.34 -16.72 -3.20
N SER A 204 16.18 -16.97 -3.77
CA SER A 204 15.25 -15.91 -4.15
C SER A 204 13.83 -16.35 -3.83
N VAL A 205 13.05 -15.45 -3.24
CA VAL A 205 11.63 -15.65 -3.00
C VAL A 205 10.90 -14.43 -3.54
N THR A 206 9.93 -14.67 -4.40
CA THR A 206 9.09 -13.60 -4.94
C THR A 206 7.69 -13.72 -4.34
N VAL A 207 7.10 -12.59 -3.97
CA VAL A 207 5.77 -12.54 -3.39
C VAL A 207 4.79 -12.09 -4.46
N LEU A 208 3.74 -12.90 -4.72
CA LEU A 208 2.70 -12.59 -5.70
C LEU A 208 1.37 -12.46 -4.98
N ASP A 209 0.61 -11.43 -5.36
CA ASP A 209 -0.73 -11.24 -4.80
C ASP A 209 -1.74 -12.03 -5.62
N UNK A 210 -2.36 -12.96 -5.06
CA UNK A 210 -3.18 -13.70 -5.59
C UNK A 210 -4.41 -13.60 -5.09
N GLY A 211 -4.78 -12.63 -4.37
CA GLY A 211 -6.05 -12.51 -3.64
C GLY A 211 -7.30 -12.43 -4.47
N ASP A 212 -7.18 -11.97 -5.71
CA ASP A 212 -8.36 -11.92 -6.58
C ASP A 212 -8.97 -13.30 -6.82
N ALA A 213 -8.19 -14.34 -6.67
CA ALA A 213 -8.70 -15.70 -6.89
C ALA A 213 -9.81 -16.06 -5.90
N TYR A 214 -9.75 -15.48 -4.70
CA TYR A 214 -10.77 -15.79 -3.69
C TYR A 214 -12.16 -15.35 -4.11
N PHE A 215 -12.25 -14.34 -4.93
CA PHE A 215 -13.54 -13.80 -5.36
C PHE A 215 -14.31 -14.74 -6.26
N SER A 216 -13.66 -15.80 -6.75
CA SER A 216 -14.33 -16.79 -7.58
C SER A 216 -15.08 -17.87 -6.76
N VAL A 217 -14.97 -17.83 -5.46
CA VAL A 217 -15.55 -18.87 -4.60
C VAL A 217 -16.60 -18.26 -3.67
N PRO A 218 -17.82 -18.79 -3.66
CA PRO A 218 -18.84 -18.23 -2.78
C PRO A 218 -18.56 -18.56 -1.32
N LEU A 219 -18.98 -17.66 -0.46
CA LEU A 219 -18.87 -17.82 0.99
C LEU A 219 -20.15 -18.44 1.54
N ASP A 220 -19.99 -19.37 2.48
CA ASP A 220 -21.09 -19.98 3.22
C ASP A 220 -22.09 -18.93 3.64
N GLU A 221 -23.34 -19.09 3.20
CA GLU A 221 -24.34 -18.04 3.38
C GLU A 221 -24.57 -17.69 4.85
N SER A 222 -24.58 -18.69 5.73
CA SER A 222 -24.80 -18.45 7.15
C SER A 222 -23.67 -17.66 7.81
N PHE A 223 -22.50 -17.59 7.18
CA PHE A 223 -21.35 -16.89 7.72
C PHE A 223 -21.23 -15.46 7.21
N ARG A 224 -21.92 -15.12 6.13
CA ARG A 224 -21.71 -13.84 5.47
C ARG A 224 -21.94 -12.64 6.38
N LYS A 225 -22.89 -12.76 7.31
CA LYS A 225 -23.22 -11.64 8.21
C LYS A 225 -22.02 -11.22 9.04
N TYR A 226 -21.06 -12.12 9.31
CA TYR A 226 -19.92 -11.79 10.14
C TYR A 226 -18.85 -10.99 9.37
N THR A 227 -18.99 -10.88 8.05
CA THR A 227 -18.03 -10.11 7.24
C THR A 227 -18.48 -8.66 7.02
N ALA A 228 -19.48 -8.21 7.73
CA ALA A 228 -20.05 -6.88 7.54
C ALA A 228 -19.02 -5.79 7.78
N PHE A 229 -19.07 -4.75 6.95
CA PHE A 229 -18.23 -3.59 7.11
C PHE A 229 -18.99 -2.34 6.69
N THR A 230 -18.42 -1.17 6.98
CA THR A 230 -19.10 0.10 6.80
C THR A 230 -18.16 1.09 6.12
N ILE A 231 -18.63 1.73 5.04
CA ILE A 231 -17.94 2.91 4.51
C ILE A 231 -18.52 4.11 5.26
N PRO A 232 -17.71 4.83 6.05
CA PRO A 232 -18.27 5.93 6.83
C PRO A 232 -18.63 7.11 5.94
N SER A 233 -19.51 7.96 6.42
CA SER A 233 -19.82 9.21 5.75
C SER A 233 -18.79 10.27 6.16
N ILE A 234 -18.71 11.33 5.36
CA ILE A 234 -17.80 12.42 5.65
C ILE A 234 -18.19 13.06 6.98
N ASN A 235 -17.24 13.10 7.92
CA ASN A 235 -17.46 13.64 9.28
C ASN A 235 -18.61 12.95 10.00
N ASN A 236 -18.95 11.73 9.62
CA ASN A 236 -20.03 10.96 10.23
C ASN A 236 -21.36 11.71 10.21
N GLU A 237 -21.60 12.49 9.16
CA GLU A 237 -22.81 13.29 9.06
C GLU A 237 -24.06 12.46 8.77
N THR A 238 -23.90 11.32 8.11
CA THR A 238 -25.00 10.42 7.80
C THR A 238 -24.58 9.00 8.17
N PRO A 239 -25.53 8.08 8.23
CA PRO A 239 -25.16 6.67 8.44
C PRO A 239 -24.28 6.19 7.29
N GLY A 240 -23.32 5.34 7.61
CA GLY A 240 -22.44 4.80 6.60
C GLY A 240 -23.13 3.79 5.71
N ILE A 241 -22.46 3.43 4.64
CA ILE A 241 -22.98 2.41 3.71
C ILE A 241 -22.48 1.06 4.21
N ARG A 242 -23.42 0.14 4.42
CA ARG A 242 -23.10 -1.16 4.99
C ARG A 242 -23.13 -2.25 3.94
N TYR A 243 -22.13 -3.13 3.99
CA TYR A 243 -22.01 -4.26 3.08
C TYR A 243 -21.65 -5.52 3.83
N GLN A 244 -21.89 -6.67 3.18
CA GLN A 244 -21.31 -7.94 3.60
C GLN A 244 -20.79 -8.68 2.37
N TYR A 245 -19.89 -9.63 2.59
CA TYR A 245 -19.31 -10.40 1.50
C TYR A 245 -20.18 -11.58 1.10
N ASN A 246 -20.24 -11.84 -0.21
CA ASN A 246 -20.88 -13.04 -0.76
C ASN A 246 -19.86 -14.07 -1.19
N VAL A 247 -18.59 -13.68 -1.28
CA VAL A 247 -17.49 -14.54 -1.74
C VAL A 247 -16.41 -14.51 -0.68
N LEU A 248 -15.40 -15.38 -0.85
CA LEU A 248 -14.29 -15.42 0.12
C LEU A 248 -13.59 -14.07 0.15
N PRO A 249 -13.53 -13.43 1.33
CA PRO A 249 -12.93 -12.10 1.39
C PRO A 249 -11.41 -12.15 1.40
N GLN A 250 -10.81 -11.15 0.78
CA GLN A 250 -9.36 -10.95 0.93
C GLN A 250 -9.06 -10.53 2.37
N GLY A 251 -7.98 -11.07 2.92
CA GLY A 251 -7.56 -10.76 4.27
C GLY A 251 -8.18 -11.61 5.37
N TRP A 252 -9.12 -12.50 5.03
CA TRP A 252 -9.72 -13.40 5.99
C TRP A 252 -8.97 -14.73 5.96
N LYS A 253 -8.62 -15.24 7.14
CA LYS A 253 -7.79 -16.45 7.18
C LYS A 253 -8.49 -17.68 6.60
N GLY A 254 -9.83 -17.67 6.56
CA GLY A 254 -10.57 -18.77 5.96
C GLY A 254 -10.45 -18.84 4.45
N SER A 255 -10.14 -17.71 3.80
CA SER A 255 -10.08 -17.71 2.34
C SER A 255 -8.97 -18.59 1.80
N PRO A 256 -7.71 -18.43 2.24
CA PRO A 256 -6.69 -19.35 1.75
C PRO A 256 -6.95 -20.81 2.16
N ALA A 257 -7.52 -21.05 3.34
CA ALA A 257 -7.78 -22.40 3.79
C ALA A 257 -8.84 -23.06 2.92
N ILE A 258 -9.92 -22.36 2.63
CA ILE A 258 -10.99 -22.93 1.81
C ILE A 258 -10.54 -23.09 0.36
N PHE A 259 -9.75 -22.15 -0.13
CA PHE A 259 -9.25 -22.19 -1.52
C PHE A 259 -8.11 -23.17 -1.70
N GLN A 260 -7.63 -23.80 -0.63
CA GLN A 260 -6.41 -24.61 -0.69
C GLN A 260 -6.50 -25.75 -1.72
N CYS A 261 -7.61 -26.45 -1.75
CA CYS A 261 -7.76 -27.55 -2.72
C CYS A 261 -7.70 -27.04 -4.15
N SER A 262 -8.37 -25.93 -4.41
CA SER A 262 -8.34 -25.31 -5.75
C SER A 262 -6.94 -24.86 -6.10
N MET A 263 -6.26 -24.21 -5.16
CA MET A 263 -4.90 -23.74 -5.43
C MET A 263 -3.96 -24.90 -5.71
N THR A 264 -4.10 -26.00 -4.98
CA THR A 264 -3.29 -27.19 -5.23
C THR A 264 -3.48 -27.70 -6.65
N LYS A 265 -4.73 -27.78 -7.10
CA LYS A 265 -5.01 -28.21 -8.47
C LYS A 265 -4.45 -27.26 -9.50
N ILE A 266 -4.60 -25.95 -9.25
CA ILE A 266 -4.13 -24.94 -10.18
C ILE A 266 -2.61 -25.00 -10.32
N LEU A 267 -1.90 -25.19 -9.22
CA LEU A 267 -0.45 -25.17 -9.22
C LEU A 267 0.19 -26.49 -9.63
N GLU A 268 -0.59 -27.57 -9.69
CA GLU A 268 -0.01 -28.90 -9.92
C GLU A 268 0.83 -28.98 -11.18
N PRO A 269 0.34 -28.51 -12.36
CA PRO A 269 1.19 -28.63 -13.56
C PRO A 269 2.49 -27.85 -13.46
N PHE A 270 2.46 -26.69 -12.83
CA PHE A 270 3.68 -25.90 -12.67
C PHE A 270 4.64 -26.60 -11.70
N ARG A 271 4.11 -27.13 -10.61
CA ARG A 271 4.95 -27.84 -9.64
C ARG A 271 5.57 -29.10 -10.25
N ALA A 272 4.81 -29.81 -11.09
CA ALA A 272 5.34 -31.02 -11.73
C ALA A 272 6.53 -30.68 -12.63
N LYS A 273 6.45 -29.58 -13.36
CA LYS A 273 7.57 -29.16 -14.21
C LYS A 273 8.73 -28.59 -13.42
N ASN A 274 8.50 -28.08 -12.23
CA ASN A 274 9.49 -27.35 -11.46
C ASN A 274 9.55 -27.87 -10.02
N PRO A 275 10.00 -29.13 -9.84
CA PRO A 275 9.89 -29.74 -8.50
C PRO A 275 10.77 -29.10 -7.45
N ASP A 276 11.78 -28.32 -7.86
CA ASP A 276 12.65 -27.65 -6.91
C ASP A 276 12.17 -26.26 -6.51
N ILE A 277 11.10 -25.78 -7.11
CA ILE A 277 10.53 -24.49 -6.75
C ILE A 277 9.52 -24.71 -5.62
N VAL A 278 9.64 -23.92 -4.56
CA VAL A 278 8.77 -24.01 -3.40
C VAL A 278 7.72 -22.90 -3.49
N ILE A 279 6.45 -23.27 -3.39
CA ILE A 279 5.35 -22.30 -3.42
C ILE A 279 4.56 -22.43 -2.12
N TYR A 280 4.43 -21.31 -1.41
CA TYR A 280 3.69 -21.27 -0.15
C TYR A 280 2.64 -20.18 -0.20
N GLN A 281 1.42 -20.53 0.18
CA GLN A 281 0.31 -19.58 0.23
C GLN A 281 0.14 -19.07 1.65
N TYR A 282 0.23 -17.75 1.82
CA TYR A 282 -0.06 -17.10 3.09
C TYR A 282 -1.02 -15.95 2.87
N MET A 283 -2.20 -16.02 3.48
CA MET A 283 -3.24 -15.02 3.29
C MET A 283 -3.50 -14.82 1.79
N ASP A 284 -3.38 -13.61 1.30
CA ASP A 284 -3.67 -13.30 -0.10
C ASP A 284 -2.46 -13.51 -1.01
N ASP A 285 -1.35 -13.97 -0.50
CA ASP A 285 -0.08 -13.97 -1.24
C ASP A 285 0.44 -15.37 -1.49
N LEU A 286 1.15 -15.51 -2.60
CA LEU A 286 1.96 -16.69 -2.89
C LEU A 286 3.43 -16.31 -2.74
N TYR A 287 4.17 -17.11 -2.01
CA TYR A 287 5.62 -16.97 -1.85
C TYR A 287 6.27 -18.05 -2.70
N VAL A 288 7.05 -17.63 -3.69
CA VAL A 288 7.61 -18.55 -4.69
C VAL A 288 9.13 -18.50 -4.59
N GLY A 289 9.72 -19.59 -4.11
CA GLY A 289 11.15 -19.65 -3.85
C GLY A 289 11.88 -20.58 -4.77
N SER A 290 13.07 -20.18 -5.20
CA SER A 290 13.93 -21.01 -6.02
C SER A 290 15.38 -20.73 -5.72
N ASP A 291 16.25 -21.65 -6.16
CA ASP A 291 17.70 -21.46 -6.09
C ASP A 291 18.31 -21.14 -7.43
N LEU A 292 17.46 -20.76 -8.39
CA LEU A 292 17.93 -20.41 -9.73
C LEU A 292 18.66 -19.09 -9.74
N GLU A 293 19.46 -18.89 -10.78
CA GLU A 293 20.06 -17.59 -11.03
C GLU A 293 18.93 -16.57 -11.22
N ILE A 294 19.20 -15.30 -10.87
CA ILE A 294 18.10 -14.34 -10.72
C ILE A 294 17.32 -14.15 -12.02
N GLY A 295 18.00 -14.16 -13.16
CA GLY A 295 17.28 -14.02 -14.43
C GLY A 295 16.37 -15.20 -14.71
N GLN A 296 16.86 -16.41 -14.39
CA GLN A 296 16.03 -17.61 -14.53
C GLN A 296 14.88 -17.63 -13.53
N HIS A 297 15.15 -17.15 -12.34
CA HIS A 297 14.10 -17.05 -11.33
C HIS A 297 12.96 -16.14 -11.82
N ARG A 298 13.33 -14.99 -12.34
CA ARG A 298 12.33 -14.04 -12.86
C ARG A 298 11.55 -14.62 -14.03
N ALA A 299 12.22 -15.38 -14.89
CA ALA A 299 11.55 -16.04 -15.99
C ALA A 299 10.53 -17.05 -15.49
N LYS A 300 10.87 -17.80 -14.44
CA LYS A 300 9.93 -18.74 -13.85
C LYS A 300 8.76 -18.06 -13.21
N ILE A 301 8.99 -16.89 -12.59
CA ILE A 301 7.88 -16.12 -12.02
C ILE A 301 6.93 -15.69 -13.13
N GLU A 302 7.44 -15.23 -14.28
CA GLU A 302 6.56 -14.87 -15.39
C GLU A 302 5.83 -16.07 -15.96
N GLU A 303 6.48 -17.24 -16.00
CA GLU A 303 5.83 -18.46 -16.42
C GLU A 303 4.67 -18.81 -15.47
N LEU A 304 4.90 -18.67 -14.17
CA LEU A 304 3.86 -18.93 -13.18
C LEU A 304 2.70 -17.92 -13.32
N ARG A 305 3.04 -16.65 -13.53
CA ARG A 305 2.01 -15.65 -13.71
C ARG A 305 1.14 -15.95 -14.94
N SER A 306 1.77 -16.39 -16.03
CA SER A 306 1.02 -16.78 -17.23
C SER A 306 0.15 -18.00 -16.95
N HIS A 307 0.67 -18.96 -16.20
CA HIS A 307 -0.09 -20.13 -15.83
C HIS A 307 -1.33 -19.77 -15.01
N LEU A 308 -1.14 -18.88 -14.02
CA LEU A 308 -2.27 -18.43 -13.22
C LEU A 308 -3.28 -17.65 -14.06
N LEU A 309 -2.79 -16.87 -15.00
CA LEU A 309 -3.69 -16.12 -15.88
C LEU A 309 -4.53 -17.06 -16.74
N SER A 310 -3.97 -18.20 -17.14
CA SER A 310 -4.73 -19.17 -17.92
C SER A 310 -5.91 -19.74 -17.14
N TRP A 311 -5.89 -19.64 -15.83
CA TRP A 311 -7.02 -20.01 -14.97
C TRP A 311 -7.92 -18.80 -14.66
N GLY A 312 -7.60 -17.65 -15.18
CA GLY A 312 -8.37 -16.43 -14.95
C GLY A 312 -7.92 -15.60 -13.76
N PHE A 313 -6.74 -15.88 -13.20
CA PHE A 313 -6.25 -15.16 -12.03
C PHE A 313 -5.13 -14.23 -12.41
N THR A 314 -5.37 -12.93 -12.23
CA THR A 314 -4.37 -11.92 -12.53
C THR A 314 -3.48 -11.72 -11.31
N THR A 315 -2.23 -11.39 -11.58
CA THR A 315 -1.28 -10.99 -10.55
C THR A 315 -0.67 -9.66 -10.97
N PRO A 316 -0.33 -8.80 -10.01
CA PRO A 316 0.22 -7.49 -10.38
C PRO A 316 1.52 -7.61 -11.14
N ASP A 317 1.72 -6.69 -12.07
CA ASP A 317 2.95 -6.63 -12.86
C ASP A 317 4.00 -5.86 -12.08
N LYS A 318 5.16 -6.48 -11.83
CA LYS A 318 6.22 -5.84 -11.07
C LYS A 318 6.93 -4.71 -11.81
N LYS A 319 6.63 -4.51 -13.08
CA LYS A 319 7.28 -3.46 -13.86
C LYS A 319 7.03 -2.08 -13.30
N HIS A 320 5.99 -1.92 -12.50
CA HIS A 320 5.63 -0.61 -11.96
C HIS A 320 6.29 -0.29 -10.64
N GLN A 321 7.11 -1.19 -10.12
CA GLN A 321 7.82 -0.94 -8.88
C GLN A 321 9.17 -0.32 -9.19
N LYS A 322 9.36 0.92 -8.80
CA LYS A 322 10.57 1.65 -9.17
C LYS A 322 11.49 1.97 -7.99
N GLU A 323 10.98 1.89 -6.76
CA GLU A 323 11.77 2.26 -5.59
C GLU A 323 11.55 1.30 -4.44
N PRO A 324 12.61 0.95 -3.70
CA PRO A 324 12.44 0.22 -2.47
C PRO A 324 11.85 1.11 -1.37
N PRO A 325 11.20 0.51 -0.37
CA PRO A 325 11.01 -0.93 -0.22
C PRO A 325 9.89 -1.45 -1.09
N PHE A 326 10.11 -2.62 -1.65
CA PHE A 326 9.12 -3.28 -2.51
C PHE A 326 8.33 -4.24 -1.64
N LEU A 327 7.44 -3.72 -0.81
CA LEU A 327 6.89 -4.52 0.28
C LEU A 327 5.60 -5.23 -0.05
N TRP A 328 4.98 -4.98 -1.22
CA TRP A 328 3.61 -5.41 -1.37
C TRP A 328 3.28 -6.15 -2.64
N MET A 329 4.15 -6.22 -3.64
CA MET A 329 3.84 -7.09 -4.78
C MET A 329 5.07 -7.36 -5.61
N GLY A 330 5.23 -8.63 -5.96
CA GLY A 330 6.22 -9.08 -6.93
C GLY A 330 7.66 -8.76 -6.59
N TYR A 331 7.97 -8.40 -5.37
CA TYR A 331 9.34 -8.06 -5.04
C TYR A 331 10.08 -9.30 -4.58
N GLU A 332 11.38 -9.20 -4.62
CA GLU A 332 12.26 -10.34 -4.40
C GLU A 332 12.91 -10.27 -3.03
N LEU A 333 12.88 -11.41 -2.35
CA LEU A 333 13.56 -11.60 -1.08
C LEU A 333 14.69 -12.59 -1.29
N HIS A 334 15.71 -12.50 -0.47
CA HIS A 334 16.85 -13.42 -0.55
C HIS A 334 17.10 -14.05 0.81
N PRO A 335 16.25 -15.01 1.20
CA PRO A 335 16.35 -15.55 2.57
C PRO A 335 17.67 -16.20 2.90
N ASP A 336 18.38 -16.75 1.93
CA ASP A 336 19.67 -17.39 2.21
C ASP A 336 20.73 -16.39 2.67
N ARG A 337 20.47 -15.09 2.47
CA ARG A 337 21.38 -14.04 2.93
C ARG A 337 20.98 -13.45 4.29
N TRP A 338 19.85 -13.87 4.86
CA TRP A 338 19.42 -13.36 6.14
C TRP A 338 20.32 -13.93 7.21
N THR A 339 21.11 -13.06 7.84
CA THR A 339 22.04 -13.48 8.88
C THR A 339 21.43 -13.21 10.25
N VAL A 340 21.74 -14.09 11.17
CA VAL A 340 21.42 -13.85 12.56
C VAL A 340 22.43 -12.83 13.09
N GLN A 341 21.93 -11.75 13.67
CA GLN A 341 22.81 -10.78 14.30
C GLN A 341 23.27 -11.35 15.63
N PRO A 342 24.54 -11.69 15.76
CA PRO A 342 25.00 -12.19 17.04
C PRO A 342 25.00 -11.09 18.08
N ILE A 343 24.85 -11.50 19.34
CA ILE A 343 25.03 -10.56 20.44
C ILE A 343 26.53 -10.30 20.50
N GLU A 344 26.91 -9.06 20.26
CA GLU A 344 28.32 -8.70 20.23
C GLU A 344 28.70 -7.97 21.51
N LEU A 345 29.83 -8.34 22.07
CA LEU A 345 30.39 -7.67 23.24
C LEU A 345 31.52 -6.78 22.78
N PRO A 346 31.64 -5.58 23.35
CA PRO A 346 32.72 -4.70 22.92
C PRO A 346 34.09 -5.27 23.26
N GLU A 347 35.05 -4.94 22.42
CA GLU A 347 36.45 -5.28 22.67
C GLU A 347 37.18 -4.01 23.06
N LYS A 348 37.76 -3.98 24.21
CA LYS A 348 38.43 -2.78 24.70
C LYS A 348 39.77 -3.16 25.34
N ASP A 349 40.73 -2.29 25.13
CA ASP A 349 42.01 -2.44 25.83
C ASP A 349 41.94 -1.95 27.28
N SER A 350 41.03 -1.02 27.50
CA SER A 350 40.87 -0.43 28.83
C SER A 350 39.41 -0.32 29.14
N TRP A 351 38.99 -0.79 30.30
CA TRP A 351 37.59 -0.82 30.70
C TRP A 351 37.37 0.13 31.86
N THR A 352 36.41 1.06 31.66
CA THR A 352 35.97 1.90 32.77
C THR A 352 34.89 1.18 33.57
N VAL A 353 34.56 1.74 34.73
CA VAL A 353 33.47 1.21 35.56
C VAL A 353 32.17 1.24 34.72
N ASN A 354 31.93 2.32 33.98
CA ASN A 354 30.74 2.41 33.17
C ASN A 354 30.71 1.32 32.08
N ASP A 355 31.84 1.08 31.44
CA ASP A 355 31.93 0.02 30.44
C ASP A 355 31.59 -1.34 31.02
N ILE A 356 32.09 -1.63 32.21
CA ILE A 356 31.84 -2.93 32.86
C ILE A 356 30.38 -3.04 33.28
N GLN A 357 29.79 -1.96 33.78
CA GLN A 357 28.38 -1.98 34.16
C GLN A 357 27.50 -2.27 32.94
N LYS A 358 27.80 -1.63 31.83
CA LYS A 358 27.04 -1.89 30.59
C LYS A 358 27.23 -3.33 30.13
N LEU A 359 28.46 -3.83 30.22
CA LEU A 359 28.76 -5.19 29.82
C LEU A 359 27.99 -6.19 30.68
N VAL A 360 27.99 -5.97 31.99
CA VAL A 360 27.27 -6.86 32.92
C VAL A 360 25.78 -6.84 32.63
N GLY A 361 25.22 -5.67 32.37
CA GLY A 361 23.81 -5.56 32.02
C GLY A 361 23.46 -6.33 30.77
N LYS A 362 24.31 -6.20 29.75
CA LYS A 362 24.07 -6.89 28.49
C LYS A 362 24.20 -8.41 28.65
N LEU A 363 25.20 -8.85 29.40
CA LEU A 363 25.41 -10.28 29.67
C LEU A 363 24.27 -10.85 30.51
N ASN A 364 23.82 -10.11 31.52
CA ASN A 364 22.70 -10.56 32.32
C ASN A 364 21.45 -10.75 31.48
N TRP A 365 21.20 -9.81 30.59
CA TRP A 365 20.10 -9.96 29.64
C TRP A 365 20.30 -11.19 28.74
N ALA A 366 21.53 -11.37 28.24
CA ALA A 366 21.82 -12.49 27.34
C ALA A 366 21.71 -13.83 28.05
N SER A 367 21.85 -13.86 29.37
CA SER A 367 21.75 -15.11 30.13
C SER A 367 20.37 -15.72 30.07
N GLN A 368 19.36 -14.93 29.74
CA GLN A 368 18.01 -15.47 29.54
C GLN A 368 17.93 -16.29 28.26
N ILE A 369 18.81 -16.01 27.30
CA ILE A 369 18.84 -16.71 26.03
C ILE A 369 19.89 -17.83 26.07
N TYR A 370 21.03 -17.56 26.66
CA TYR A 370 22.15 -18.48 26.74
C TYR A 370 22.40 -18.81 28.22
N PRO A 371 21.91 -19.96 28.68
CA PRO A 371 22.02 -20.27 30.14
C PRO A 371 23.42 -20.38 30.66
N GLY A 372 24.42 -20.59 29.81
CA GLY A 372 25.78 -20.69 30.25
C GLY A 372 26.49 -19.40 30.53
N ILE A 373 25.85 -18.28 30.23
CA ILE A 373 26.45 -16.95 30.47
C ILE A 373 26.55 -16.69 31.95
N LYS A 374 27.73 -16.22 32.40
CA LYS A 374 27.97 -15.92 33.78
C LYS A 374 28.57 -14.53 33.93
N VAL A 375 28.25 -13.84 35.03
CA VAL A 375 28.76 -12.49 35.28
C VAL A 375 29.42 -12.35 36.65
N LYS A 376 29.64 -13.45 37.33
CA LYS A 376 30.11 -13.39 38.71
C LYS A 376 31.44 -12.63 38.84
N GLN A 377 32.41 -12.97 38.02
CA GLN A 377 33.74 -12.36 38.14
C GLN A 377 33.72 -10.91 37.67
N LEU A 378 32.93 -10.60 36.66
CA LEU A 378 32.82 -9.21 36.21
C LEU A 378 32.12 -8.35 37.27
N CYS A 379 31.11 -8.89 37.94
CA CYS A 379 30.44 -8.16 39.01
C CYS A 379 31.35 -7.89 40.17
N ARG A 380 32.28 -8.80 40.46
CA ARG A 380 33.23 -8.57 41.52
C ARG A 380 34.07 -7.32 41.32
N LEU A 381 34.35 -6.97 40.07
CA LEU A 381 35.09 -5.76 39.76
C LEU A 381 34.35 -4.50 40.13
N LEU A 382 33.03 -4.59 40.30
CA LEU A 382 32.19 -3.42 40.56
C LEU A 382 31.85 -3.24 42.04
N ARG A 383 32.51 -3.98 42.92
CA ARG A 383 32.27 -3.84 44.35
C ARG A 383 32.67 -2.45 44.83
N GLY A 384 31.81 -1.86 45.63
CA GLY A 384 32.04 -0.54 46.19
C GLY A 384 31.57 0.54 45.24
N ALA A 385 31.44 1.74 45.75
CA ALA A 385 31.03 2.88 44.95
C ALA A 385 32.26 3.48 44.25
N LYS A 386 32.19 3.57 42.93
CA LYS A 386 33.30 4.06 42.13
C LYS A 386 32.80 5.06 41.12
N ALA A 387 33.68 5.96 40.69
CA ALA A 387 33.33 6.87 39.63
C ALA A 387 33.18 6.11 38.32
N LEU A 388 32.22 6.50 37.47
CA LEU A 388 31.96 5.81 36.23
C LEU A 388 33.14 5.86 35.27
N THR A 389 33.98 6.89 35.40
CA THR A 389 35.12 7.07 34.52
C THR A 389 36.39 6.35 35.04
N ASP A 390 36.38 5.77 36.24
CA ASP A 390 37.52 5.00 36.75
C ASP A 390 37.76 3.76 35.91
N VAL A 391 39.02 3.39 35.77
CA VAL A 391 39.42 2.19 35.03
C VAL A 391 39.58 1.03 36.01
N UNK A 392 38.94 -0.11 35.74
CA UNK A 392 39.02 -1.04 36.45
C UNK A 392 39.57 -2.04 35.78
N PRO A 393 40.81 -2.32 35.82
CA PRO A 393 41.37 -3.39 35.01
C PRO A 393 40.73 -4.75 35.32
N LEU A 394 40.64 -5.54 34.29
CA LEU A 394 40.03 -6.87 34.44
C LEU A 394 41.00 -7.82 35.09
N THR A 395 40.51 -8.60 36.06
CA THR A 395 41.29 -9.68 36.64
C THR A 395 41.37 -10.83 35.63
N GLU A 396 42.30 -11.78 35.92
CA GLU A 396 42.39 -12.98 35.08
C GLU A 396 41.06 -13.72 35.05
N GLU A 397 40.44 -13.83 36.22
CA GLU A 397 39.13 -14.52 36.29
C GLU A 397 38.07 -13.82 35.45
N ALA A 398 38.07 -12.48 35.49
CA ALA A 398 37.10 -11.74 34.72
C ALA A 398 37.36 -11.87 33.21
N GLU A 399 38.63 -11.84 32.84
CA GLU A 399 38.96 -12.02 31.41
C GLU A 399 38.58 -13.41 30.92
N LEU A 400 38.77 -14.43 31.72
CA LEU A 400 38.37 -15.78 31.36
C LEU A 400 36.87 -15.87 31.24
N GLU A 401 36.13 -15.29 32.19
CA GLU A 401 34.68 -15.28 32.13
C GLU A 401 34.19 -14.58 30.86
N LEU A 402 34.78 -13.44 30.53
CA LEU A 402 34.40 -12.71 29.32
C LEU A 402 34.71 -13.53 28.08
N ALA A 403 35.88 -14.18 28.03
CA ALA A 403 36.23 -15.01 26.89
C ALA A 403 35.26 -16.17 26.72
N GLU A 404 34.91 -16.83 27.83
CA GLU A 404 33.96 -17.93 27.79
C GLU A 404 32.60 -17.44 27.31
N ASN A 405 32.16 -16.28 27.79
CA ASN A 405 30.90 -15.72 27.35
C ASN A 405 30.91 -15.40 25.84
N ARG A 406 32.04 -14.89 25.35
CA ARG A 406 32.14 -14.63 23.90
C ARG A 406 31.99 -15.91 23.10
N GLU A 407 32.56 -17.00 23.57
CA GLU A 407 32.44 -18.28 22.86
C GLU A 407 30.99 -18.78 22.89
N ILE A 408 30.30 -18.61 24.02
CA ILE A 408 28.89 -19.03 24.10
C ILE A 408 28.03 -18.21 23.13
N LEU A 409 28.30 -16.90 23.04
CA LEU A 409 27.50 -16.04 22.20
C LEU A 409 27.73 -16.28 20.69
N LYS A 410 28.77 -17.03 20.32
CA LYS A 410 28.97 -17.41 18.93
C LYS A 410 27.98 -18.47 18.46
N ILE A 411 27.36 -19.19 19.40
CA ILE A 411 26.41 -20.24 19.04
C ILE A 411 25.11 -19.60 18.56
N PRO A 412 24.64 -19.91 17.36
CA PRO A 412 23.40 -19.31 16.87
C PRO A 412 22.19 -19.79 17.67
N VAL A 413 21.30 -18.86 18.00
CA VAL A 413 20.03 -19.20 18.62
C VAL A 413 18.98 -19.52 17.57
N HIS A 414 19.17 -19.03 16.39
CA HIS A 414 18.24 -19.02 15.29
C HIS A 414 17.67 -20.41 15.01
N GLY A 415 16.32 -20.53 15.07
CA GLY A 415 15.62 -21.73 14.63
C GLY A 415 15.72 -22.93 15.51
N VAL A 416 16.40 -22.85 16.65
CA VAL A 416 16.67 -24.02 17.47
C VAL A 416 15.48 -24.40 18.35
N TYR A 417 14.68 -23.43 18.76
CA TYR A 417 13.65 -23.66 19.79
C TYR A 417 12.26 -23.20 19.38
N TYR A 418 11.97 -23.17 18.09
CA TYR A 418 10.65 -22.73 17.66
C TYR A 418 9.59 -23.77 18.02
N ASP A 419 8.55 -23.31 18.73
CA ASP A 419 7.41 -24.13 19.11
C ASP A 419 6.18 -23.67 18.33
N PRO A 420 5.70 -24.43 17.36
CA PRO A 420 4.56 -23.98 16.55
C PRO A 420 3.28 -23.71 17.35
N SER A 421 3.15 -24.28 18.54
CA SER A 421 1.95 -24.08 19.35
C SER A 421 1.94 -22.79 20.12
N LYS A 422 3.04 -22.03 20.10
CA LYS A 422 3.15 -20.77 20.85
C LYS A 422 3.19 -19.59 19.91
N ASP A 423 2.75 -18.43 20.41
CA ASP A 423 2.74 -17.22 19.62
C ASP A 423 4.15 -16.68 19.43
N LEU A 424 4.35 -15.97 18.36
CA LEU A 424 5.57 -15.21 18.13
C LEU A 424 5.39 -13.78 18.59
N UNK A 425 6.29 -13.01 19.04
CA UNK A 425 6.27 -11.81 19.45
C UNK A 425 7.33 -11.22 18.84
N ALA A 426 7.32 -10.04 18.67
CA ALA A 426 8.43 -9.23 18.15
C ALA A 426 8.51 -7.91 18.90
N GLU A 427 9.72 -7.44 19.15
CA GLU A 427 9.94 -6.14 19.76
C GLU A 427 10.87 -5.34 18.89
N VAL A 428 10.63 -4.02 18.80
CA VAL A 428 11.40 -3.13 17.94
C VAL A 428 11.94 -1.98 18.79
N GLN A 429 13.18 -1.58 18.54
CA GLN A 429 13.78 -0.42 19.21
C GLN A 429 14.39 0.51 18.17
N LYS A 430 14.25 1.81 18.42
CA LYS A 430 14.99 2.80 17.64
C LYS A 430 16.37 2.96 18.25
N GLN A 431 17.42 2.71 17.46
CA GLN A 431 18.79 2.76 17.95
C GLN A 431 19.49 4.07 17.66
N GLY A 432 19.06 4.78 16.68
CA GLY A 432 19.66 6.04 16.31
C GLY A 432 18.89 6.60 15.16
N GLN A 433 19.43 7.65 14.57
CA GLN A 433 18.78 8.23 13.42
C GLN A 433 18.78 7.23 12.27
N ASP A 434 17.57 6.85 11.81
CA ASP A 434 17.41 5.91 10.70
C ASP A 434 17.92 4.50 10.99
N GLN A 435 18.09 4.14 12.24
CA GLN A 435 18.61 2.82 12.60
C GLN A 435 17.70 2.15 13.63
N TRP A 436 17.37 0.89 13.39
CA TRP A 436 16.41 0.13 14.18
C TRP A 436 16.96 -1.25 14.46
N THR A 437 16.60 -1.80 15.63
CA THR A 437 16.87 -3.20 15.94
C THR A 437 15.57 -3.89 16.31
N TYR A 438 15.56 -5.21 16.15
CA TYR A 438 14.39 -5.98 16.51
C TYR A 438 14.78 -7.38 16.97
N GLN A 439 13.88 -7.96 17.75
CA GLN A 439 14.04 -9.34 18.20
C GLN A 439 12.71 -10.06 17.99
N ILE A 440 12.78 -11.28 17.49
CA ILE A 440 11.60 -12.15 17.34
C ILE A 440 11.77 -13.28 18.33
N TYR A 441 10.76 -13.55 19.13
CA TYR A 441 10.91 -14.47 20.27
C TYR A 441 9.61 -15.17 20.58
N GLN A 442 9.75 -16.17 21.42
CA GLN A 442 8.62 -16.87 22.05
C GLN A 442 8.94 -17.01 23.54
N UNK A 443 7.73 -16.82 24.13
CA UNK A 443 7.93 -16.74 25.38
C UNK A 443 8.45 -17.71 25.83
N PRO A 444 8.74 -17.41 27.08
CA PRO A 444 9.38 -16.24 27.64
C PRO A 444 10.85 -16.20 27.24
N PHE A 445 11.26 -15.09 26.69
CA PHE A 445 12.67 -14.70 26.60
C PHE A 445 13.57 -15.51 25.67
N LYS A 446 13.02 -16.27 24.72
CA LYS A 446 13.88 -16.95 23.76
C LYS A 446 13.89 -16.18 22.46
N ASN A 447 15.02 -15.60 22.08
CA ASN A 447 15.14 -14.92 20.80
C ASN A 447 15.35 -15.93 19.70
N LEU A 448 14.41 -15.95 18.76
CA LEU A 448 14.51 -16.80 17.58
C LEU A 448 15.28 -16.11 16.47
N LYS A 449 15.20 -14.79 16.43
CA LYS A 449 15.94 -14.01 15.46
C LYS A 449 16.15 -12.60 15.99
N THR A 450 17.32 -12.05 15.72
CA THR A 450 17.64 -10.66 16.03
C THR A 450 18.13 -10.01 14.74
N GLY A 451 17.66 -8.81 14.45
CA GLY A 451 18.04 -8.15 13.22
C GLY A 451 18.15 -6.65 13.35
N LYS A 452 18.61 -6.05 12.27
CA LYS A 452 18.76 -4.60 12.17
C LYS A 452 18.11 -4.12 10.89
N TYR A 453 17.65 -2.88 10.93
CA TYR A 453 17.09 -2.22 9.77
C TYR A 453 17.66 -0.81 9.71
N ALA A 454 18.07 -0.39 8.52
CA ALA A 454 18.53 0.97 8.29
C ALA A 454 17.80 1.55 7.11
N ARG A 455 17.56 2.86 7.17
CA ARG A 455 16.90 3.54 6.08
C ARG A 455 17.73 3.44 4.80
N LYS A 456 17.04 3.20 3.66
CA LYS A 456 17.69 3.15 2.37
C LYS A 456 16.97 4.10 1.42
N ARG A 457 17.69 5.00 0.79
CA ARG A 457 17.30 5.71 -0.43
C ARG A 457 16.05 6.58 -0.38
N SER A 458 15.45 6.84 0.75
CA SER A 458 14.36 7.80 0.74
C SER A 458 14.92 9.17 1.07
N ALA A 459 14.68 10.15 0.20
CA ALA A 459 15.18 11.49 0.43
C ALA A 459 14.50 12.17 1.61
N HIS A 460 13.26 11.79 1.88
CA HIS A 460 12.46 12.41 2.94
C HIS A 460 11.74 11.33 3.71
N THR A 461 11.83 11.36 5.03
CA THR A 461 11.24 10.30 5.83
C THR A 461 10.86 10.81 7.21
N ASN A 462 10.09 10.00 7.94
CA ASN A 462 9.85 10.23 9.35
C ASN A 462 9.88 8.91 10.09
N ASP A 463 9.93 8.98 11.42
CA ASP A 463 10.10 7.77 12.21
C ASP A 463 8.89 6.86 12.18
N VAL A 464 7.67 7.40 12.04
CA VAL A 464 6.49 6.53 11.96
C VAL A 464 6.50 5.74 10.65
N ARG A 465 6.88 6.39 9.54
CA ARG A 465 7.03 5.67 8.27
C ARG A 465 8.07 4.56 8.39
N GLN A 466 9.21 4.87 9.00
CA GLN A 466 10.25 3.86 9.14
C GLN A 466 9.81 2.71 10.04
N LEU A 467 9.12 3.02 11.14
CA LEU A 467 8.62 1.95 12.01
C LEU A 467 7.64 1.06 11.25
N THR A 468 6.78 1.66 10.42
CA THR A 468 5.87 0.88 9.59
C THR A 468 6.63 -0.05 8.66
N GLU A 469 7.70 0.45 8.04
CA GLU A 469 8.51 -0.37 7.15
C GLU A 469 9.19 -1.51 7.90
N VAL A 470 9.67 -1.23 9.12
CA VAL A 470 10.31 -2.26 9.95
C VAL A 470 9.31 -3.35 10.29
N VAL A 471 8.10 -2.97 10.68
CA VAL A 471 7.06 -3.95 11.02
C VAL A 471 6.78 -4.85 9.82
N GLN A 472 6.64 -4.26 8.63
CA GLN A 472 6.37 -5.06 7.44
C GLN A 472 7.53 -5.98 7.11
N LYS A 473 8.77 -5.51 7.27
CA LYS A 473 9.94 -6.36 7.02
C LYS A 473 9.97 -7.54 7.99
N ILE A 474 9.77 -7.28 9.26
CA ILE A 474 9.81 -8.35 10.27
C ILE A 474 8.69 -9.35 10.01
N ALA A 475 7.48 -8.87 9.70
CA ALA A 475 6.37 -9.77 9.44
C ALA A 475 6.65 -10.62 8.21
N THR A 476 7.21 -10.04 7.15
CA THR A 476 7.51 -10.80 5.95
C THR A 476 8.56 -11.87 6.22
N GLU A 477 9.62 -11.53 6.96
CA GLU A 477 10.62 -12.52 7.33
C GLU A 477 9.98 -13.65 8.14
N SER A 478 9.08 -13.30 9.04
CA SER A 478 8.43 -14.30 9.89
C SER A 478 7.54 -15.24 9.07
N ILE A 479 6.86 -14.71 8.08
CA ILE A 479 6.05 -15.55 7.18
C ILE A 479 6.95 -16.55 6.45
N VAL A 480 8.08 -16.08 5.93
CA VAL A 480 8.98 -16.96 5.19
C VAL A 480 9.58 -18.02 6.11
N ILE A 481 9.99 -17.64 7.32
CA ILE A 481 10.68 -18.57 8.20
C ILE A 481 9.70 -19.51 8.93
N TRP A 482 8.59 -18.98 9.44
CA TRP A 482 7.70 -19.76 10.31
C TRP A 482 6.26 -19.89 9.81
N GLY A 483 5.88 -19.17 8.78
CA GLY A 483 4.50 -19.25 8.27
C GLY A 483 3.48 -18.49 9.08
N LYS A 484 3.90 -17.56 9.90
CA LYS A 484 2.99 -16.70 10.64
C LYS A 484 3.67 -15.40 11.03
N THR A 485 2.86 -14.41 11.43
CA THR A 485 3.40 -13.12 11.83
C THR A 485 3.44 -13.02 13.35
N PRO A 486 4.41 -12.27 13.88
CA PRO A 486 4.44 -12.07 15.33
C PRO A 486 3.48 -10.99 15.78
N LYS A 487 3.17 -10.99 17.08
CA LYS A 487 2.50 -9.86 17.69
C LYS A 487 3.57 -8.83 18.05
N PHE A 488 3.40 -7.61 17.56
CA PHE A 488 4.42 -6.58 17.69
C PHE A 488 4.24 -5.78 18.96
N ARG A 489 5.34 -5.50 19.63
CA ARG A 489 5.38 -4.57 20.76
C ARG A 489 6.08 -3.32 20.23
N LEU A 490 5.31 -2.25 20.03
CA LEU A 490 5.78 -1.07 19.30
C LEU A 490 6.07 0.09 20.26
N PRO A 491 7.24 0.74 20.11
CA PRO A 491 7.60 1.87 20.98
C PRO A 491 7.00 3.18 20.48
N ILE A 492 5.68 3.25 20.54
CA ILE A 492 4.94 4.38 20.00
C ILE A 492 3.61 4.46 20.73
N GLN A 493 3.08 5.66 20.89
CA GLN A 493 1.76 5.80 21.48
C GLN A 493 0.70 5.27 20.54
N ARG A 494 -0.33 4.64 21.13
CA ARG A 494 -1.41 4.05 20.38
C ARG A 494 -2.04 5.05 19.42
N GLU A 495 -2.33 6.25 19.89
CA GLU A 495 -2.99 7.26 19.08
C GLU A 495 -2.13 7.68 17.89
N THR A 496 -0.84 7.82 18.11
CA THR A 496 0.06 8.19 17.00
C THR A 496 0.08 7.11 15.94
N TRP A 497 0.17 5.88 16.36
CA TRP A 497 0.17 4.77 15.42
C TRP A 497 -1.14 4.66 14.66
N UNK A 498 -2.02 4.67 15.34
CA UNK A 498 -3.21 4.51 14.83
C UNK A 498 -3.55 5.48 13.89
N THR A 499 -3.16 6.68 14.02
CA THR A 499 -3.47 7.76 13.09
C THR A 499 -2.71 7.62 11.77
N TRP A 500 -1.49 7.15 11.82
CA TRP A 500 -0.57 7.30 10.70
C TRP A 500 -0.16 6.01 10.00
N TRP A 501 -0.27 4.83 10.64
CA TRP A 501 0.29 3.63 10.03
C TRP A 501 -0.28 3.34 8.65
N MET A 502 -1.56 3.58 8.43
CA MET A 502 -2.18 3.23 7.16
C MET A 502 -1.69 4.08 6.00
N GLU A 503 -1.12 5.24 6.28
CA GLU A 503 -0.54 6.05 5.22
C GLU A 503 0.68 5.39 4.57
N TYR A 504 1.33 4.50 5.29
CA TYR A 504 2.57 3.88 4.84
C TYR A 504 2.46 2.38 4.64
N TRP A 505 1.31 1.81 4.93
CA TRP A 505 1.14 0.36 4.88
C TRP A 505 0.98 -0.11 3.45
N GLN A 506 1.69 -1.19 3.06
CA GLN A 506 1.67 -1.70 1.70
C GLN A 506 1.33 -3.19 1.61
N ALA A 507 1.16 -3.87 2.74
CA ALA A 507 0.92 -5.31 2.72
C ALA A 507 -0.56 -5.62 2.64
N THR A 508 -0.89 -6.85 2.23
CA THR A 508 -2.27 -7.32 2.13
C THR A 508 -2.83 -7.84 3.45
N TRP A 509 -1.96 -8.02 4.45
CA TRP A 509 -2.31 -8.52 5.78
C TRP A 509 -1.96 -7.47 6.81
N ILE A 510 -2.48 -7.63 8.02
CA ILE A 510 -2.21 -6.73 9.13
C ILE A 510 -1.86 -7.58 10.35
N PRO A 511 -0.65 -7.44 10.90
CA PRO A 511 -0.31 -8.22 12.09
C PRO A 511 -0.93 -7.63 13.35
N GLU A 512 -0.90 -8.40 14.43
CA GLU A 512 -1.32 -7.90 15.73
C GLU A 512 -0.23 -7.00 16.30
N TRP A 513 -0.65 -5.97 17.04
CA TRP A 513 0.32 -5.10 17.71
C TRP A 513 -0.23 -4.63 19.05
N GLU A 514 0.70 -4.25 19.91
CA GLU A 514 0.40 -3.58 21.17
C GLU A 514 1.48 -2.53 21.39
N PHE A 515 1.28 -1.67 22.36
CA PHE A 515 2.11 -0.50 22.49
C PHE A 515 2.83 -0.53 23.84
N VAL A 516 4.14 -0.27 23.80
CA VAL A 516 4.96 -0.31 25.00
C VAL A 516 5.60 1.06 25.22
N ASN A 517 5.76 1.43 26.48
CA ASN A 517 6.32 2.72 26.84
C ASN A 517 7.80 2.58 27.13
N THR A 518 8.56 2.20 26.10
CA THR A 518 10.01 2.00 26.24
C THR A 518 10.72 3.07 25.42
N PRO A 519 11.31 4.06 26.08
CA PRO A 519 12.04 5.10 25.34
C PRO A 519 13.24 4.56 24.58
N PRO A 520 13.62 5.18 23.46
CA PRO A 520 12.98 6.38 22.91
C PRO A 520 11.70 6.02 22.18
N LEU A 521 10.63 6.74 22.48
CA LEU A 521 9.36 6.55 21.78
C LEU A 521 9.38 7.22 20.44
N VAL A 522 8.80 6.55 19.47
CA VAL A 522 8.60 7.10 18.14
C VAL A 522 7.48 8.12 18.20
N LYS A 523 7.67 9.27 17.55
CA LYS A 523 6.65 10.30 17.54
C LYS A 523 6.74 11.11 16.27
N LEU A 524 5.74 11.93 16.03
CA LEU A 524 5.79 12.96 15.00
C LEU A 524 6.18 14.28 15.67
N TRP A 525 7.12 15.00 15.05
CA TRP A 525 7.68 16.18 15.64
C TRP A 525 6.83 17.42 15.38
N TYR A 526 5.93 17.35 14.40
CA TYR A 526 4.99 18.42 14.08
C TYR A 526 3.81 17.81 13.35
N GLN A 527 2.68 18.53 13.33
CA GLN A 527 1.50 18.13 12.59
C GLN A 527 0.92 19.32 11.89
N LEU A 528 0.46 19.12 10.66
CA LEU A 528 -0.20 20.16 9.90
C LEU A 528 -1.69 20.16 10.23
N GLU A 529 -2.30 21.37 10.19
CA GLU A 529 -3.71 21.51 10.44
C GLU A 529 -4.51 21.00 9.25
N LYS A 530 -5.71 20.51 9.53
CA LYS A 530 -6.61 20.02 8.47
C LYS A 530 -7.40 21.15 7.83
N ASP A 531 -7.62 22.20 8.55
CA ASP A 531 -8.42 23.34 8.12
C ASP A 531 -7.65 24.63 8.32
N PRO A 532 -7.96 25.67 7.53
CA PRO A 532 -7.30 26.96 7.75
C PRO A 532 -7.50 27.44 9.18
N ILE A 533 -6.48 28.18 9.66
CA ILE A 533 -6.48 28.66 11.03
C ILE A 533 -7.15 30.04 11.05
N VAL A 534 -8.22 30.15 11.82
CA VAL A 534 -8.94 31.43 11.94
C VAL A 534 -8.07 32.41 12.71
N GLY A 535 -7.92 33.62 12.17
CA GLY A 535 -7.15 34.65 12.82
C GLY A 535 -5.66 34.64 12.54
N ALA A 536 -5.17 33.64 11.86
CA ALA A 536 -3.75 33.58 11.49
C ALA A 536 -3.52 34.30 10.17
N GLU A 537 -2.34 34.88 10.05
CA GLU A 537 -1.94 35.53 8.81
C GLU A 537 -1.79 34.48 7.70
N THR A 538 -2.23 34.83 6.48
CA THR A 538 -2.10 33.98 5.32
C THR A 538 -0.96 34.46 4.44
N PHE A 539 0.00 33.56 4.19
CA PHE A 539 1.14 33.85 3.33
C PHE A 539 0.95 33.15 1.99
N TYR A 540 0.95 33.90 0.91
CA TYR A 540 0.96 33.35 -0.44
C TYR A 540 2.41 33.35 -0.89
N VAL A 541 2.94 32.18 -1.17
CA VAL A 541 4.37 31.99 -1.43
C VAL A 541 4.61 31.52 -2.85
N ASP A 542 5.76 31.88 -3.40
CA ASP A 542 6.14 31.43 -4.73
C ASP A 542 7.65 31.57 -4.89
N GLY A 543 8.20 30.81 -5.82
CA GLY A 543 9.60 30.89 -6.19
C GLY A 543 9.76 30.66 -7.67
N ALA A 544 10.78 31.26 -8.23
CA ALA A 544 11.08 31.11 -9.65
C ALA A 544 12.59 31.19 -9.86
N ALA A 545 13.09 30.43 -10.83
CA ALA A 545 14.51 30.43 -11.15
C ALA A 545 14.72 30.23 -12.64
N SER A 546 15.81 30.75 -13.14
CA SER A 546 16.22 30.57 -14.51
C SER A 546 17.10 29.34 -14.64
N ARG A 547 16.80 28.47 -15.59
CA ARG A 547 17.61 27.30 -15.84
C ARG A 547 19.01 27.66 -16.33
N GLU A 548 19.13 28.77 -17.09
CA GLU A 548 20.40 29.12 -17.68
C GLU A 548 21.34 29.75 -16.68
N THR A 549 20.83 30.75 -15.95
CA THR A 549 21.70 31.50 -15.02
C THR A 549 21.75 30.85 -13.65
N LYS A 550 20.78 30.01 -13.32
CA LYS A 550 20.64 29.40 -12.00
C LYS A 550 20.42 30.47 -10.91
N LEU A 551 19.95 31.64 -11.32
CA LEU A 551 19.52 32.65 -10.38
C LEU A 551 18.01 32.53 -10.16
N GLY A 552 17.58 32.85 -8.95
CA GLY A 552 16.18 32.71 -8.64
C GLY A 552 15.74 33.69 -7.58
N LYS A 553 14.45 33.73 -7.37
CA LYS A 553 13.84 34.55 -6.33
C LYS A 553 12.79 33.71 -5.62
N ALA A 554 12.65 33.96 -4.32
CA ALA A 554 11.61 33.37 -3.51
C ALA A 554 10.97 34.46 -2.68
N GLY A 555 9.66 34.36 -2.48
CA GLY A 555 9.02 35.42 -1.72
C GLY A 555 7.61 35.13 -1.33
N TYR A 556 6.99 36.05 -0.63
CA TYR A 556 5.61 35.94 -0.19
C TYR A 556 4.92 37.31 -0.22
N VAL A 557 3.59 37.23 -0.27
CA VAL A 557 2.73 38.36 0.06
C VAL A 557 1.70 37.83 1.06
N THR A 558 1.22 38.69 1.94
CA THR A 558 0.28 38.27 2.96
C THR A 558 -1.02 39.05 2.87
N ASP A 559 -2.04 38.52 3.53
CA ASP A 559 -3.34 39.16 3.59
C ASP A 559 -3.31 40.37 4.52
N ARG A 560 -2.21 40.61 5.23
CA ARG A 560 -2.04 41.80 6.06
C ARG A 560 -1.11 42.82 5.42
N GLY A 561 -0.84 42.67 4.14
CA GLY A 561 -0.08 43.63 3.38
C GLY A 561 1.42 43.51 3.46
N ARG A 562 1.93 42.48 4.09
CA ARG A 562 3.39 42.29 4.12
C ARG A 562 3.83 41.60 2.84
N GLN A 563 5.03 41.90 2.43
CA GLN A 563 5.63 41.18 1.30
C GLN A 563 7.14 41.16 1.44
N LYS A 564 7.76 40.17 0.82
CA LYS A 564 9.21 40.04 0.87
C LYS A 564 9.65 39.19 -0.32
N VAL A 565 10.77 39.54 -0.90
CA VAL A 565 11.39 38.78 -1.97
C VAL A 565 12.88 38.69 -1.67
N VAL A 566 13.47 37.54 -1.78
CA VAL A 566 14.91 37.37 -1.65
C VAL A 566 15.47 36.79 -2.93
N SER A 567 16.69 37.14 -3.24
CA SER A 567 17.40 36.59 -4.41
C SER A 567 18.27 35.45 -4.01
N LEU A 568 18.31 34.40 -4.86
CA LEU A 568 19.05 33.19 -4.61
C LEU A 568 19.96 32.90 -5.79
N THR A 569 21.08 32.24 -5.50
CA THR A 569 22.03 31.81 -6.52
C THR A 569 22.17 30.28 -6.47
N GLU A 570 22.63 29.72 -7.57
CA GLU A 570 22.83 28.27 -7.67
C GLU A 570 21.58 27.52 -7.27
N THR A 571 20.43 27.89 -7.87
CA THR A 571 19.15 27.37 -7.43
C THR A 571 18.34 26.89 -8.62
N THR A 572 17.23 26.22 -8.31
CA THR A 572 16.29 25.71 -9.30
C THR A 572 14.88 26.18 -8.94
N ASN A 573 13.93 25.97 -9.86
CA ASN A 573 12.54 26.29 -9.56
C ASN A 573 12.07 25.57 -8.29
N GLN A 574 12.37 24.29 -8.18
CA GLN A 574 11.91 23.52 -7.03
C GLN A 574 12.51 24.02 -5.73
N LYS A 575 13.81 24.38 -5.75
CA LYS A 575 14.44 24.87 -4.54
C LYS A 575 13.88 26.24 -4.13
N THR A 576 13.57 27.10 -5.09
CA THR A 576 13.01 28.41 -4.76
C THR A 576 11.61 28.28 -4.18
N GLU A 577 10.84 27.30 -4.63
CA GLU A 577 9.51 27.05 -4.08
C GLU A 577 9.60 26.66 -2.61
N LEU A 578 10.57 25.81 -2.28
CA LEU A 578 10.79 25.45 -0.88
C LEU A 578 11.31 26.61 -0.06
N HIS A 579 12.22 27.40 -0.60
CA HIS A 579 12.73 28.58 0.09
C HIS A 579 11.62 29.57 0.43
N ALA A 580 10.65 29.70 -0.45
CA ALA A 580 9.54 30.61 -0.20
C ALA A 580 8.73 30.16 1.02
N ILE A 581 8.51 28.87 1.15
CA ILE A 581 7.83 28.34 2.33
C ILE A 581 8.67 28.59 3.59
N GLN A 582 9.98 28.39 3.48
CA GLN A 582 10.88 28.66 4.60
C GLN A 582 10.78 30.12 5.06
N LEU A 583 10.78 31.05 4.10
CA LEU A 583 10.66 32.48 4.43
C LEU A 583 9.35 32.74 5.17
N ALA A 584 8.25 32.18 4.70
CA ALA A 584 6.96 32.40 5.35
C ALA A 584 6.99 31.90 6.78
N LEU A 585 7.58 30.73 6.99
CA LEU A 585 7.66 30.17 8.34
C LEU A 585 8.56 30.99 9.25
N GLN A 586 9.67 31.50 8.71
CA GLN A 586 10.58 32.33 9.51
C GLN A 586 9.95 33.65 9.92
N ASP A 587 9.15 34.25 9.04
CA ASP A 587 8.65 35.57 9.26
C ASP A 587 7.26 35.63 9.87
N SER A 588 6.63 34.47 10.08
CA SER A 588 5.28 34.41 10.63
C SER A 588 5.31 34.16 12.12
N GLY A 589 4.13 34.29 12.75
CA GLY A 589 3.98 34.00 14.16
C GLY A 589 3.81 32.53 14.43
N SER A 590 3.30 32.19 15.63
CA SER A 590 3.18 30.82 16.04
C SER A 590 2.09 30.08 15.27
N GLU A 591 1.17 30.79 14.65
CA GLU A 591 0.12 30.19 13.82
C GLU A 591 0.14 30.86 12.46
N VAL A 592 0.07 30.05 11.40
CA VAL A 592 0.21 30.59 10.05
C VAL A 592 -0.51 29.71 9.05
N ASN A 593 -1.14 30.35 8.05
CA ASN A 593 -1.68 29.69 6.86
C ASN A 593 -0.75 30.00 5.69
N ILE A 594 -0.37 28.98 4.95
CA ILE A 594 0.53 29.10 3.80
C ILE A 594 -0.16 28.52 2.58
N VAL A 595 -0.13 29.29 1.47
CA VAL A 595 -0.70 28.88 0.20
C VAL A 595 0.42 28.85 -0.83
N THR A 596 0.62 27.72 -1.48
CA THR A 596 1.66 27.53 -2.50
C THR A 596 1.05 27.02 -3.79
N ASP A 597 1.68 27.32 -4.92
CA ASP A 597 1.29 26.68 -6.18
C ASP A 597 2.21 25.52 -6.56
N SER A 598 3.11 25.13 -5.67
CA SER A 598 4.06 24.06 -5.93
C SER A 598 3.53 22.73 -5.42
N GLN A 599 3.12 21.86 -6.34
CA GLN A 599 2.74 20.51 -5.96
C GLN A 599 3.93 19.75 -5.37
N TYR A 600 5.12 20.04 -5.89
CA TYR A 600 6.34 19.41 -5.40
C TYR A 600 6.56 19.73 -3.92
N ALA A 601 6.53 21.02 -3.55
CA ALA A 601 6.78 21.41 -2.17
C ALA A 601 5.67 20.91 -1.25
N LEU A 602 4.43 21.02 -1.69
CA LEU A 602 3.30 20.54 -0.89
C LEU A 602 3.41 19.04 -0.62
N GLY A 603 3.75 18.27 -1.64
CA GLY A 603 3.86 16.83 -1.47
C GLY A 603 4.93 16.42 -0.47
N ILE A 604 6.08 17.12 -0.51
CA ILE A 604 7.15 16.82 0.45
C ILE A 604 6.69 17.12 1.88
N ILE A 605 6.12 18.30 2.09
CA ILE A 605 5.81 18.74 3.47
C ILE A 605 4.59 17.98 4.02
N GLN A 606 3.61 17.66 3.18
CA GLN A 606 2.44 16.95 3.64
C GLN A 606 2.75 15.51 4.08
N ALA A 607 3.85 14.95 3.61
CA ALA A 607 4.30 13.64 4.07
C ALA A 607 4.90 13.70 5.48
N GLN A 608 5.03 14.90 6.02
CA GLN A 608 5.49 15.16 7.38
C GLN A 608 6.88 14.55 7.66
N PRO A 609 7.87 14.84 6.80
CA PRO A 609 9.20 14.32 7.06
C PRO A 609 9.79 14.94 8.33
N ASP A 610 10.57 14.14 9.05
CA ASP A 610 11.37 14.71 10.15
C ASP A 610 12.85 14.76 9.80
N ARG A 611 13.23 14.26 8.64
CA ARG A 611 14.59 14.31 8.11
C ARG A 611 14.55 14.32 6.59
N SER A 612 15.54 14.93 5.99
CA SER A 612 15.63 14.99 4.55
C SER A 612 17.09 15.06 4.11
N ASP A 613 17.34 14.65 2.88
CA ASP A 613 18.64 14.88 2.26
C ASP A 613 18.81 16.32 1.80
N SER A 614 17.73 17.06 1.75
CA SER A 614 17.74 18.45 1.31
C SER A 614 17.92 19.37 2.52
N GLU A 615 18.92 20.27 2.44
CA GLU A 615 19.14 21.20 3.52
C GLU A 615 17.95 22.17 3.70
N VAL A 616 17.35 22.58 2.59
CA VAL A 616 16.20 23.49 2.67
C VAL A 616 15.05 22.81 3.39
N VAL A 617 14.78 21.54 3.07
CA VAL A 617 13.70 20.82 3.73
C VAL A 617 13.99 20.66 5.21
N ASN A 618 15.24 20.37 5.58
CA ASN A 618 15.59 20.28 7.00
C ASN A 618 15.36 21.60 7.73
N GLN A 619 15.66 22.71 7.09
CA GLN A 619 15.40 24.00 7.70
C GLN A 619 13.91 24.28 7.85
N ILE A 620 13.13 23.88 6.86
CA ILE A 620 11.68 23.98 6.96
C ILE A 620 11.16 23.14 8.12
N ILE A 621 11.67 21.94 8.28
CA ILE A 621 11.27 21.06 9.38
C ILE A 621 11.55 21.74 10.71
N GLU A 622 12.72 22.32 10.87
CA GLU A 622 13.05 23.02 12.12
C GLU A 622 12.05 24.13 12.42
N GLU A 623 11.65 24.87 11.40
CA GLU A 623 10.68 25.94 11.60
C GLU A 623 9.29 25.38 11.93
N LEU A 624 8.91 24.30 11.28
CA LEU A 624 7.60 23.68 11.56
C LEU A 624 7.52 23.18 12.99
N ILE A 625 8.62 22.63 13.51
CA ILE A 625 8.63 22.14 14.88
C ILE A 625 8.37 23.28 15.87
N LYS A 626 8.83 24.49 15.56
CA LYS A 626 8.65 25.63 16.44
C LYS A 626 7.23 26.19 16.45
N LYS A 627 6.43 25.91 15.41
CA LYS A 627 5.10 26.51 15.29
C LYS A 627 4.08 25.78 16.14
N GLU A 628 3.06 26.51 16.58
CA GLU A 628 1.93 25.89 17.25
C GLU A 628 0.94 25.30 16.25
N LYS A 629 0.64 26.02 15.17
CA LYS A 629 -0.29 25.56 14.16
C LYS A 629 0.15 26.04 12.79
N VAL A 630 0.16 25.14 11.82
CA VAL A 630 0.46 25.48 10.42
C VAL A 630 -0.57 24.80 9.54
N TYR A 631 -1.18 25.56 8.65
CA TYR A 631 -2.03 25.05 7.60
C TYR A 631 -1.36 25.35 6.27
N LEU A 632 -1.26 24.33 5.43
CA LEU A 632 -0.58 24.44 4.13
C LEU A 632 -1.53 23.95 3.05
N SER A 633 -1.73 24.77 2.02
CA SER A 633 -2.64 24.40 0.94
C SER A 633 -2.05 24.77 -0.41
N TRP A 634 -2.69 24.23 -1.46
CA TRP A 634 -2.22 24.40 -2.82
C TRP A 634 -3.29 25.09 -3.66
N VAL A 635 -2.83 25.96 -4.58
CA VAL A 635 -3.67 26.55 -5.62
C VAL A 635 -2.97 26.37 -6.95
N PRO A 636 -3.73 26.30 -8.05
CA PRO A 636 -3.10 26.19 -9.36
C PRO A 636 -2.37 27.48 -9.72
N ALA A 637 -1.22 27.30 -10.38
CA ALA A 637 -0.41 28.44 -10.81
C ALA A 637 -1.05 29.10 -12.03
N HIS A 638 -0.85 30.41 -12.13
CA HIS A 638 -1.21 31.20 -13.33
C HIS A 638 -2.71 31.14 -13.63
N LYS A 639 -3.53 31.10 -12.61
CA LYS A 639 -4.99 31.08 -12.79
C LYS A 639 -5.67 32.32 -12.22
N GLY A 640 -4.91 33.35 -11.95
CA GLY A 640 -5.48 34.62 -11.49
C GLY A 640 -5.94 34.61 -10.04
N ILE A 641 -5.49 33.65 -9.24
CA ILE A 641 -5.85 33.60 -7.83
C ILE A 641 -5.09 34.71 -7.10
N GLY A 642 -5.80 35.56 -6.37
CA GLY A 642 -5.34 36.86 -5.92
C GLY A 642 -3.95 36.91 -5.33
N GLY A 643 -3.74 36.31 -4.17
CA GLY A 643 -2.41 36.38 -3.53
C GLY A 643 -1.35 35.67 -4.34
N ASN A 644 -1.73 34.54 -4.95
CA ASN A 644 -0.78 33.77 -5.77
C ASN A 644 -0.33 34.58 -6.98
N GLU A 645 -1.24 35.30 -7.61
CA GLU A 645 -0.88 36.14 -8.74
C GLU A 645 0.08 37.23 -8.33
N GLN A 646 -0.16 37.86 -7.18
CA GLN A 646 0.69 38.94 -6.70
C GLN A 646 2.11 38.42 -6.43
N VAL A 647 2.25 37.29 -5.74
CA VAL A 647 3.59 36.83 -5.41
C VAL A 647 4.31 36.31 -6.63
N ASP A 648 3.57 35.70 -7.58
CA ASP A 648 4.18 35.27 -8.82
C ASP A 648 4.83 36.40 -9.56
N LYS A 649 4.14 37.54 -9.64
CA LYS A 649 4.72 38.72 -10.29
C LYS A 649 5.99 39.18 -9.59
N LEU A 650 6.00 39.15 -8.27
CA LEU A 650 7.17 39.59 -7.53
C LEU A 650 8.39 38.71 -7.78
N VAL A 651 8.22 37.41 -7.77
CA VAL A 651 9.37 36.50 -7.88
C VAL A 651 9.80 36.30 -9.32
N SER A 652 8.92 36.44 -10.29
CA SER A 652 9.32 36.27 -11.68
C SER A 652 9.81 37.56 -12.33
N SER A 653 9.62 38.70 -11.67
CA SER A 653 10.17 39.97 -12.14
C SER A 653 11.70 39.86 -12.20
N GLY A 654 12.28 40.24 -13.28
CA GLY A 654 13.72 40.12 -13.47
C GLY A 654 14.12 38.79 -14.07
N ILE A 655 13.57 37.70 -13.61
CA ILE A 655 13.87 36.38 -14.16
C ILE A 655 13.25 36.24 -15.53
N ARG A 656 11.97 36.58 -15.63
CA ARG A 656 11.31 36.56 -16.94
C ARG A 656 11.85 37.66 -17.84
N LYS A 657 12.27 38.77 -17.25
CA LYS A 657 12.88 39.85 -18.00
C LYS A 657 14.19 39.44 -18.63
N VAL A 658 14.99 38.65 -17.90
CA VAL A 658 16.25 38.11 -18.44
C VAL A 658 15.95 37.21 -19.60
N LEU A 659 14.96 36.33 -19.47
CA LEU A 659 14.56 35.45 -20.56
C LEU A 659 14.05 36.25 -21.77
N PHE A 660 13.32 37.30 -21.49
CA PHE A 660 12.79 38.15 -22.56
C PHE A 660 13.92 38.82 -23.36
N LEU A 661 14.92 39.30 -22.67
CA LEU A 661 16.08 39.92 -23.33
C LEU A 661 16.87 38.91 -24.15
N ASP A 662 16.92 37.69 -23.71
CA ASP A 662 17.72 36.63 -24.38
C ASP A 662 16.98 35.93 -25.50
N GLY A 663 15.66 36.08 -25.58
CA GLY A 663 14.88 35.44 -26.62
C GLY A 663 13.41 35.81 -26.48
N ILE A 664 12.97 36.76 -27.28
CA ILE A 664 11.63 37.31 -27.12
C ILE A 664 10.53 36.24 -27.26
N ASP A 665 10.63 35.42 -28.29
CA ASP A 665 9.59 34.43 -28.52
C ASP A 665 9.53 33.41 -27.42
N LYS A 666 10.71 33.00 -26.93
CA LYS A 666 10.81 32.03 -25.87
C LYS A 666 10.29 32.61 -24.56
N ALA A 667 10.60 33.88 -24.29
CA ALA A 667 10.11 34.52 -23.09
C ALA A 667 8.60 34.67 -23.13
N GLN A 668 8.05 34.95 -24.29
CA GLN A 668 6.61 35.02 -24.46
C GLN A 668 5.96 33.70 -24.10
N GLU A 669 6.52 32.59 -24.59
CA GLU A 669 6.05 31.26 -24.29
C GLU A 669 6.08 30.97 -22.81
N GLU A 670 7.19 31.28 -22.17
CA GLU A 670 7.36 31.09 -20.72
C GLU A 670 6.32 31.87 -19.94
N HIS A 671 6.08 33.09 -20.34
CA HIS A 671 5.14 33.95 -19.64
C HIS A 671 3.72 33.41 -19.71
N GLU A 672 3.36 32.77 -20.83
CA GLU A 672 2.02 32.24 -21.03
C GLU A 672 1.74 30.98 -20.20
N ARG A 673 2.76 30.34 -19.67
CA ARG A 673 2.56 29.22 -18.79
C ARG A 673 2.08 29.71 -17.43
#